data_85cbb3e8e9d43bcd646361296aa03fe7
#
_entry.id   85cbb3e8e9d43bcd646361296aa03fe7
#
_cell.length_a   1.000
_cell.length_b   1.000
_cell.length_c   1.000
_cell.angle_alpha   90.00
_cell.angle_beta   90.00
_cell.angle_gamma   90.00
#
_symmetry.space_group_name_H-M   'P 1'
#
loop_
_entity.id
_entity.type
_entity.pdbx_description
1 polymer ?
#
loop_
_entity_poly.entity_id
_entity_poly.type
_entity_poly.pdbx_seq_one_letter_code
_entity_poly.pdbx_strand_id
1 'polypeptide(L)'
;METFYLFLVIFLFVLAIVDLSVGVSNDAVNFLNSAIGARAASFKVIIAIAAVGVFVGAALSNGMMDIARHGIYQPQHFYFSEIMCILAAVMLTDVVLLDIFNSLGMPTSTTVSMVFELVGGTVAIALVKIASSSGALQLGDLLNTEKAFTVILGIFLSVAIAFFFGVIVQYLSRILFSFNYKKSSKYFIGLFGGLAATSIIYFMLIKGLKTSSFMTGEFKDMVYANTGMIVLGCMVFFTILMQVLHWLKVNVFKVVILMGTFALALAFAGNDLVNFIGVPLAGYSSYMDLMAQGGTTTTDTFLMTSLLGPAQTPWYFLVGSGVVMVIALATSKKAQNVVKTSLDLSRQSDGEESFGXXXLVRNCSNISATILSIVPTPVKNWIDSRFNQSEMIMDDKASFDLVRASVNVVLSGLLIALGTSLKLPLSTTYVAFMVAMGTSLADRAWGRESAVYRITGVLSVIGGWFITAGAAFTICFIVALLIYWGGIPALVAMIGLAIYSLVRSHFAYKAKLRKEALKEEVNSTVSKLRKATDTREALALFREHSREELQSDLDFTAEVFGKAVNGFMNENLRELRKVLTAVEEKKIHLKQVKRVGTLGVTQLDHDIAVEKGLYYYQGNDFASEIIFSIRRLAEPMKDHIDNNFSPLSPVQKDDFGKVSEQIISFLRNCATMIRKNDYIGFEELIAESITLMNQLTALKKGELKRIQGQSGSTKVSMVYLNMVQEAQNVVSFTANLLKVSRKFQKE
;
A
#
# COMPACT_ATOMS: atom_id res chain seq x y z
N MET A 1 -29.84 8.53 31.53
CA MET A 1 -29.61 7.51 30.48
C MET A 1 -29.84 8.08 29.08
N GLU A 2 -30.95 8.72 28.79
CA GLU A 2 -31.27 9.34 27.50
C GLU A 2 -30.17 10.33 27.02
N THR A 3 -29.71 11.22 27.89
CA THR A 3 -28.67 12.19 27.60
C THR A 3 -27.35 11.49 27.20
N PHE A 4 -27.02 10.40 27.88
CA PHE A 4 -25.83 9.59 27.53
C PHE A 4 -25.91 9.03 26.12
N TYR A 5 -27.06 8.45 25.74
CA TYR A 5 -27.23 7.86 24.42
C TYR A 5 -27.29 8.94 23.32
N LEU A 6 -27.78 10.13 23.62
CA LEU A 6 -27.70 11.27 22.71
C LEU A 6 -26.21 11.60 22.41
N PHE A 7 -25.40 11.71 23.48
CA PHE A 7 -23.94 11.92 23.33
C PHE A 7 -23.29 10.80 22.54
N LEU A 8 -23.70 9.54 22.77
CA LEU A 8 -23.17 8.39 22.04
C LEU A 8 -23.50 8.48 20.55
N VAL A 9 -24.74 8.85 20.18
CA VAL A 9 -25.14 9.03 18.77
C VAL A 9 -24.31 10.16 18.12
N ILE A 10 -24.16 11.31 18.80
CA ILE A 10 -23.34 12.41 18.30
C ILE A 10 -21.89 11.93 18.09
N PHE A 11 -21.37 11.16 19.06
CA PHE A 11 -20.01 10.60 18.99
C PHE A 11 -19.87 9.64 17.79
N LEU A 12 -20.86 8.79 17.51
CA LEU A 12 -20.86 7.92 16.33
C LEU A 12 -20.75 8.73 15.04
N PHE A 13 -21.43 9.89 14.95
CA PHE A 13 -21.31 10.78 13.78
C PHE A 13 -19.93 11.45 13.69
N VAL A 14 -19.32 11.78 14.83
CA VAL A 14 -17.94 12.31 14.85
C VAL A 14 -16.98 11.23 14.32
N LEU A 15 -17.13 9.99 14.79
CA LEU A 15 -16.35 8.85 14.27
C LEU A 15 -16.62 8.64 12.78
N ALA A 16 -17.87 8.78 12.32
CA ALA A 16 -18.21 8.65 10.89
C ALA A 16 -17.46 9.68 10.02
N ILE A 17 -17.29 10.92 10.49
CA ILE A 17 -16.52 11.95 9.75
C ILE A 17 -15.05 11.54 9.63
N VAL A 18 -14.47 11.03 10.74
CA VAL A 18 -13.09 10.52 10.74
C VAL A 18 -12.97 9.33 9.80
N ASP A 19 -13.92 8.39 9.92
CA ASP A 19 -13.95 7.16 9.13
C ASP A 19 -14.12 7.44 7.63
N LEU A 20 -15.03 8.33 7.24
CA LEU A 20 -15.18 8.80 5.86
C LEU A 20 -13.84 9.34 5.32
N SER A 21 -13.11 10.10 6.14
CA SER A 21 -11.83 10.69 5.74
C SER A 21 -10.73 9.63 5.58
N VAL A 22 -10.67 8.66 6.50
CA VAL A 22 -9.70 7.57 6.50
C VAL A 22 -10.02 6.56 5.39
N GLY A 23 -11.29 6.15 5.31
CA GLY A 23 -11.76 5.14 4.34
C GLY A 23 -11.66 5.61 2.89
N VAL A 24 -12.10 6.83 2.58
CA VAL A 24 -11.94 7.40 1.23
C VAL A 24 -10.45 7.48 0.86
N SER A 25 -9.57 7.76 1.83
CA SER A 25 -8.12 7.78 1.59
C SER A 25 -7.57 6.40 1.22
N ASN A 26 -8.13 5.32 1.78
CA ASN A 26 -7.81 3.94 1.41
C ASN A 26 -8.37 3.59 0.03
N ASP A 27 -9.64 3.87 -0.17
CA ASP A 27 -10.41 3.39 -1.33
C ASP A 27 -10.23 4.24 -2.59
N ALA A 28 -9.61 5.42 -2.48
CA ALA A 28 -9.30 6.28 -3.64
C ALA A 28 -8.54 5.53 -4.73
N VAL A 29 -7.70 4.56 -4.37
CA VAL A 29 -6.95 3.71 -5.31
C VAL A 29 -7.89 2.99 -6.30
N ASN A 30 -9.08 2.61 -5.86
CA ASN A 30 -10.03 1.81 -6.63
C ASN A 30 -10.46 2.51 -7.92
N PHE A 31 -10.65 3.84 -7.86
CA PHE A 31 -11.13 4.63 -9.00
C PHE A 31 -10.06 5.57 -9.59
N LEU A 32 -8.97 5.86 -8.88
CA LEU A 32 -7.88 6.73 -9.38
C LEU A 32 -6.77 5.97 -10.11
N ASN A 33 -6.53 4.70 -9.73
CA ASN A 33 -5.38 3.90 -10.14
C ASN A 33 -5.16 3.91 -11.66
N SER A 34 -6.21 3.64 -12.43
CA SER A 34 -6.10 3.48 -13.89
C SER A 34 -5.84 4.82 -14.60
N ALA A 35 -6.53 5.88 -14.18
CA ALA A 35 -6.36 7.21 -14.78
C ALA A 35 -4.97 7.79 -14.48
N ILE A 36 -4.48 7.62 -13.24
CA ILE A 36 -3.15 8.06 -12.81
C ILE A 36 -2.07 7.19 -13.47
N GLY A 37 -2.26 5.86 -13.44
CA GLY A 37 -1.30 4.89 -13.98
C GLY A 37 -1.05 5.04 -15.47
N ALA A 38 -2.07 5.38 -16.25
CA ALA A 38 -1.97 5.63 -17.70
C ALA A 38 -1.75 7.10 -18.06
N ARG A 39 -1.69 7.99 -17.06
CA ARG A 39 -1.55 9.45 -17.26
C ARG A 39 -2.60 10.00 -18.25
N ALA A 40 -3.85 9.59 -18.04
CA ALA A 40 -4.96 9.97 -18.93
C ALA A 40 -5.18 11.50 -18.99
N ALA A 41 -4.99 12.17 -17.83
CA ALA A 41 -5.09 13.63 -17.68
C ALA A 41 -4.17 14.10 -16.54
N SER A 42 -4.13 15.39 -16.25
CA SER A 42 -3.41 15.93 -15.10
C SER A 42 -4.08 15.45 -13.81
N PHE A 43 -3.28 15.29 -12.75
CA PHE A 43 -3.74 14.80 -11.42
C PHE A 43 -4.96 15.61 -10.93
N LYS A 44 -4.94 16.95 -11.10
CA LYS A 44 -6.02 17.83 -10.66
C LYS A 44 -7.34 17.52 -11.39
N VAL A 45 -7.27 17.27 -12.70
CA VAL A 45 -8.45 16.93 -13.52
C VAL A 45 -9.02 15.59 -13.10
N ILE A 46 -8.15 14.59 -12.87
CA ILE A 46 -8.57 13.24 -12.45
C ILE A 46 -9.30 13.32 -11.09
N ILE A 47 -8.72 14.04 -10.12
CA ILE A 47 -9.33 14.23 -8.79
C ILE A 47 -10.68 14.98 -8.91
N ALA A 48 -10.76 16.03 -9.74
CA ALA A 48 -12.00 16.79 -9.90
C ALA A 48 -13.14 15.92 -10.47
N ILE A 49 -12.83 15.10 -11.48
CA ILE A 49 -13.80 14.16 -12.08
C ILE A 49 -14.24 13.10 -11.05
N ALA A 50 -13.28 12.53 -10.33
CA ALA A 50 -13.57 11.54 -9.30
C ALA A 50 -14.41 12.15 -8.16
N ALA A 51 -14.08 13.38 -7.74
CA ALA A 51 -14.82 14.10 -6.68
C ALA A 51 -16.30 14.30 -7.05
N VAL A 52 -16.58 14.68 -8.30
CA VAL A 52 -17.96 14.81 -8.78
C VAL A 52 -18.66 13.44 -8.76
N GLY A 53 -17.96 12.37 -9.19
CA GLY A 53 -18.49 11.00 -9.14
C GLY A 53 -18.82 10.57 -7.70
N VAL A 54 -17.89 10.77 -6.77
CA VAL A 54 -18.07 10.45 -5.34
C VAL A 54 -19.26 11.22 -4.75
N PHE A 55 -19.35 12.52 -5.02
CA PHE A 55 -20.45 13.36 -4.50
C PHE A 55 -21.81 12.87 -4.99
N VAL A 56 -21.95 12.64 -6.31
CA VAL A 56 -23.20 12.17 -6.90
C VAL A 56 -23.56 10.78 -6.40
N GLY A 57 -22.55 9.89 -6.31
CA GLY A 57 -22.73 8.52 -5.80
C GLY A 57 -23.23 8.50 -4.36
N ALA A 58 -22.62 9.33 -3.51
CA ALA A 58 -23.01 9.45 -2.11
C ALA A 58 -24.44 9.98 -1.97
N ALA A 59 -24.78 11.01 -2.72
CA ALA A 59 -26.13 11.62 -2.70
C ALA A 59 -27.23 10.63 -3.11
N LEU A 60 -26.89 9.62 -3.93
CA LEU A 60 -27.85 8.61 -4.43
C LEU A 60 -27.79 7.30 -3.62
N SER A 61 -26.92 7.17 -2.62
CA SER A 61 -26.63 5.91 -1.91
C SER A 61 -27.59 5.66 -0.74
N ASN A 62 -28.86 5.40 -1.01
CA ASN A 62 -29.82 5.04 0.05
C ASN A 62 -30.02 3.52 0.19
N GLY A 63 -29.94 2.79 -0.91
CA GLY A 63 -30.38 1.40 -1.00
C GLY A 63 -29.50 0.39 -0.26
N MET A 64 -28.27 0.74 0.10
CA MET A 64 -27.34 -0.17 0.79
C MET A 64 -27.40 -0.06 2.31
N MET A 65 -28.05 0.97 2.87
CA MET A 65 -28.09 1.24 4.33
C MET A 65 -28.76 0.12 5.14
N ASP A 66 -29.59 -0.71 4.52
CA ASP A 66 -30.25 -1.87 5.16
C ASP A 66 -29.26 -2.88 5.73
N ILE A 67 -28.03 -2.95 5.19
CA ILE A 67 -26.99 -3.92 5.60
C ILE A 67 -26.61 -3.69 7.06
N ALA A 68 -26.41 -2.42 7.46
CA ALA A 68 -26.04 -2.05 8.82
C ALA A 68 -27.22 -2.15 9.81
N ARG A 69 -28.46 -2.23 9.33
CA ARG A 69 -29.68 -2.26 10.15
C ARG A 69 -30.13 -3.70 10.50
N HIS A 70 -30.16 -4.59 9.51
CA HIS A 70 -30.64 -5.97 9.66
C HIS A 70 -29.95 -6.96 8.70
N GLY A 71 -28.86 -6.56 8.09
CA GLY A 71 -28.12 -7.44 7.16
C GLY A 71 -27.35 -8.56 7.84
N ILE A 72 -26.84 -8.31 9.05
CA ILE A 72 -25.96 -9.23 9.78
C ILE A 72 -26.63 -9.79 11.04
N TYR A 73 -27.34 -8.97 11.80
CA TYR A 73 -28.03 -9.38 13.03
C TYR A 73 -29.54 -9.29 12.86
N GLN A 74 -30.28 -9.92 13.78
CA GLN A 74 -31.74 -9.90 13.81
C GLN A 74 -32.21 -8.92 14.92
N PRO A 75 -32.45 -7.62 14.58
CA PRO A 75 -32.63 -6.56 15.57
C PRO A 75 -33.82 -6.79 16.50
N GLN A 76 -34.86 -7.55 16.07
CA GLN A 76 -36.03 -7.82 16.91
C GLN A 76 -35.71 -8.63 18.18
N HIS A 77 -34.52 -9.23 18.25
CA HIS A 77 -34.06 -10.00 19.42
C HIS A 77 -33.08 -9.26 20.29
N PHE A 78 -32.74 -7.99 19.95
CA PHE A 78 -31.79 -7.16 20.71
C PHE A 78 -32.46 -5.95 21.31
N TYR A 79 -32.08 -5.62 22.53
CA TYR A 79 -32.47 -4.38 23.20
C TYR A 79 -31.68 -3.20 22.63
N PHE A 80 -32.22 -1.99 22.81
CA PHE A 80 -31.58 -0.75 22.35
C PHE A 80 -30.15 -0.62 22.88
N SER A 81 -29.94 -0.88 24.19
CA SER A 81 -28.60 -0.79 24.81
C SER A 81 -27.60 -1.76 24.18
N GLU A 82 -28.05 -2.98 23.82
CA GLU A 82 -27.22 -4.02 23.17
C GLU A 82 -26.83 -3.61 21.76
N ILE A 83 -27.78 -3.06 20.98
CA ILE A 83 -27.51 -2.56 19.62
C ILE A 83 -26.50 -1.40 19.70
N MET A 84 -26.72 -0.44 20.60
CA MET A 84 -25.80 0.71 20.74
C MET A 84 -24.39 0.27 21.16
N CYS A 85 -24.26 -0.79 21.95
CA CYS A 85 -22.98 -1.39 22.31
C CYS A 85 -22.26 -1.96 21.06
N ILE A 86 -23.00 -2.74 20.24
CA ILE A 86 -22.47 -3.31 18.98
C ILE A 86 -22.01 -2.19 18.06
N LEU A 87 -22.88 -1.18 17.81
CA LEU A 87 -22.57 -0.07 16.89
C LEU A 87 -21.37 0.76 17.35
N ALA A 88 -21.24 1.00 18.66
CA ALA A 88 -20.08 1.71 19.22
C ALA A 88 -18.78 0.91 19.04
N ALA A 89 -18.83 -0.41 19.28
CA ALA A 89 -17.69 -1.29 19.12
C ALA A 89 -17.22 -1.33 17.64
N VAL A 90 -18.15 -1.40 16.70
CA VAL A 90 -17.88 -1.40 15.26
C VAL A 90 -17.15 -0.11 14.87
N MET A 91 -17.74 1.05 15.17
CA MET A 91 -17.15 2.36 14.77
C MET A 91 -15.77 2.60 15.38
N LEU A 92 -15.57 2.21 16.65
CA LEU A 92 -14.27 2.35 17.31
C LEU A 92 -13.20 1.44 16.67
N THR A 93 -13.59 0.23 16.30
CA THR A 93 -12.68 -0.74 15.66
C THR A 93 -12.31 -0.27 14.25
N ASP A 94 -13.30 0.09 13.46
CA ASP A 94 -13.12 0.40 12.03
C ASP A 94 -12.17 1.59 11.82
N VAL A 95 -12.41 2.69 12.52
CA VAL A 95 -11.57 3.92 12.42
C VAL A 95 -10.10 3.59 12.70
N VAL A 96 -9.82 2.80 13.75
CA VAL A 96 -8.44 2.44 14.15
C VAL A 96 -7.83 1.48 13.13
N LEU A 97 -8.58 0.46 12.72
CA LEU A 97 -8.10 -0.58 11.80
C LEU A 97 -7.75 0.00 10.43
N LEU A 98 -8.65 0.82 9.86
CA LEU A 98 -8.44 1.46 8.57
C LEU A 98 -7.25 2.43 8.58
N ASP A 99 -7.07 3.21 9.67
CA ASP A 99 -5.93 4.14 9.76
C ASP A 99 -4.59 3.40 9.82
N ILE A 100 -4.55 2.24 10.50
CA ILE A 100 -3.34 1.38 10.56
C ILE A 100 -2.99 0.90 9.13
N PHE A 101 -3.96 0.35 8.38
CA PHE A 101 -3.73 -0.14 7.02
C PHE A 101 -3.30 0.98 6.07
N ASN A 102 -3.92 2.17 6.18
CA ASN A 102 -3.54 3.35 5.40
C ASN A 102 -2.08 3.78 5.67
N SER A 103 -1.67 3.73 6.93
CA SER A 103 -0.31 4.12 7.33
C SER A 103 0.74 3.13 6.82
N LEU A 104 0.35 1.86 6.69
CA LEU A 104 1.19 0.81 6.09
C LEU A 104 1.21 0.91 4.55
N GLY A 105 0.25 1.63 3.95
CA GLY A 105 0.10 1.74 2.49
C GLY A 105 -0.50 0.48 1.87
N MET A 106 -1.26 -0.28 2.64
CA MET A 106 -1.88 -1.53 2.18
C MET A 106 -3.34 -1.29 1.81
N PRO A 107 -3.72 -1.56 0.53
CA PRO A 107 -5.13 -1.47 0.15
C PRO A 107 -5.94 -2.56 0.86
N THR A 108 -6.91 -2.15 1.64
CA THR A 108 -7.84 -3.05 2.32
C THR A 108 -9.27 -2.71 1.93
N SER A 109 -10.23 -3.50 2.39
CA SER A 109 -11.64 -3.33 2.03
C SER A 109 -12.43 -2.82 3.24
N THR A 110 -12.97 -1.62 3.10
CA THR A 110 -13.88 -1.03 4.10
C THR A 110 -15.14 -1.89 4.27
N THR A 111 -15.66 -2.48 3.17
CA THR A 111 -16.82 -3.40 3.23
C THR A 111 -16.49 -4.65 4.07
N VAL A 112 -15.30 -5.23 3.86
CA VAL A 112 -14.88 -6.43 4.62
C VAL A 112 -14.73 -6.08 6.11
N SER A 113 -14.07 -4.94 6.41
CA SER A 113 -13.89 -4.45 7.78
C SER A 113 -15.27 -4.37 8.47
N MET A 114 -16.16 -3.55 7.95
CA MET A 114 -17.50 -3.28 8.52
C MET A 114 -18.34 -4.57 8.69
N VAL A 115 -18.35 -5.45 7.68
CA VAL A 115 -19.14 -6.70 7.74
C VAL A 115 -18.59 -7.63 8.85
N PHE A 116 -17.27 -7.83 8.90
CA PHE A 116 -16.67 -8.72 9.91
C PHE A 116 -16.71 -8.12 11.31
N GLU A 117 -16.69 -6.81 11.46
CA GLU A 117 -16.90 -6.11 12.73
C GLU A 117 -18.34 -6.28 13.22
N LEU A 118 -19.33 -6.09 12.33
CA LEU A 118 -20.74 -6.32 12.68
C LEU A 118 -20.95 -7.79 13.11
N VAL A 119 -20.33 -8.75 12.39
CA VAL A 119 -20.41 -10.17 12.79
C VAL A 119 -19.76 -10.35 14.16
N GLY A 120 -18.53 -9.81 14.36
CA GLY A 120 -17.78 -9.95 15.61
C GLY A 120 -18.52 -9.36 16.82
N GLY A 121 -18.98 -8.12 16.69
CA GLY A 121 -19.73 -7.42 17.73
C GLY A 121 -21.06 -8.13 18.05
N THR A 122 -21.76 -8.55 17.00
CA THR A 122 -23.05 -9.30 17.17
C THR A 122 -22.83 -10.64 17.86
N VAL A 123 -21.81 -11.41 17.43
CA VAL A 123 -21.50 -12.73 18.04
C VAL A 123 -21.13 -12.54 19.52
N ALA A 124 -20.37 -11.49 19.86
CA ALA A 124 -20.01 -11.20 21.25
C ALA A 124 -21.25 -11.03 22.14
N ILE A 125 -22.18 -10.15 21.74
CA ILE A 125 -23.40 -9.87 22.52
C ILE A 125 -24.38 -11.08 22.46
N ALA A 126 -24.46 -11.76 21.31
CA ALA A 126 -25.28 -12.95 21.15
C ALA A 126 -24.87 -14.08 22.12
N LEU A 127 -23.55 -14.33 22.28
CA LEU A 127 -23.03 -15.34 23.21
C LEU A 127 -23.39 -15.00 24.66
N VAL A 128 -23.29 -13.74 25.04
CA VAL A 128 -23.68 -13.27 26.39
C VAL A 128 -25.19 -13.51 26.59
N LYS A 129 -25.97 -13.15 25.58
CA LYS A 129 -27.45 -13.30 25.63
C LYS A 129 -27.89 -14.78 25.70
N ILE A 130 -27.25 -15.65 24.92
CA ILE A 130 -27.49 -17.13 24.96
C ILE A 130 -27.16 -17.67 26.35
N ALA A 131 -26.00 -17.27 26.90
CA ALA A 131 -25.58 -17.71 28.24
C ALA A 131 -26.55 -17.27 29.33
N SER A 132 -27.18 -16.08 29.20
CA SER A 132 -28.14 -15.56 30.17
C SER A 132 -29.56 -16.11 29.96
N SER A 133 -29.90 -16.64 28.76
CA SER A 133 -31.24 -17.18 28.43
C SER A 133 -31.43 -18.63 28.84
N SER A 134 -30.44 -19.27 29.46
CA SER A 134 -30.48 -20.69 29.86
C SER A 134 -30.85 -21.64 28.71
N GLY A 135 -30.42 -21.34 27.49
CA GLY A 135 -30.61 -22.17 26.32
C GLY A 135 -31.91 -21.94 25.54
N ALA A 136 -32.67 -20.91 25.90
CA ALA A 136 -33.92 -20.55 25.18
C ALA A 136 -33.62 -19.92 23.78
N LEU A 137 -32.44 -19.37 23.57
CA LEU A 137 -32.01 -18.72 22.33
C LEU A 137 -30.84 -19.47 21.70
N GLN A 138 -30.83 -19.50 20.38
CA GLN A 138 -29.72 -20.07 19.59
C GLN A 138 -29.03 -18.94 18.76
N LEU A 139 -27.83 -19.19 18.30
CA LEU A 139 -27.06 -18.21 17.51
C LEU A 139 -27.81 -17.80 16.22
N GLY A 140 -28.51 -18.76 15.60
CA GLY A 140 -29.31 -18.50 14.39
C GLY A 140 -30.52 -17.59 14.61
N ASP A 141 -31.02 -17.48 15.85
CA ASP A 141 -32.12 -16.55 16.20
C ASP A 141 -31.60 -15.09 16.29
N LEU A 142 -30.33 -14.93 16.61
CA LEU A 142 -29.70 -13.64 16.86
C LEU A 142 -28.93 -13.12 15.64
N LEU A 143 -28.27 -14.03 14.91
CA LEU A 143 -27.54 -13.72 13.69
C LEU A 143 -28.38 -14.02 12.46
N ASN A 144 -28.30 -13.14 11.47
CA ASN A 144 -28.89 -13.41 10.14
C ASN A 144 -27.87 -14.25 9.34
N THR A 145 -27.73 -15.53 9.72
CA THR A 145 -26.66 -16.40 9.20
C THR A 145 -26.71 -16.57 7.68
N GLU A 146 -27.93 -16.69 7.09
CA GLU A 146 -28.09 -16.83 5.65
C GLU A 146 -27.60 -15.60 4.88
N LYS A 147 -28.03 -14.42 5.35
CA LYS A 147 -27.63 -13.15 4.72
C LYS A 147 -26.13 -12.87 4.91
N ALA A 148 -25.63 -13.07 6.14
CA ALA A 148 -24.20 -12.90 6.45
C ALA A 148 -23.33 -13.81 5.58
N PHE A 149 -23.73 -15.10 5.44
CA PHE A 149 -23.02 -16.06 4.59
C PHE A 149 -23.07 -15.63 3.12
N THR A 150 -24.22 -15.18 2.63
CA THR A 150 -24.39 -14.69 1.24
C THR A 150 -23.48 -13.49 0.96
N VAL A 151 -23.40 -12.54 1.90
CA VAL A 151 -22.54 -11.35 1.79
C VAL A 151 -21.07 -11.77 1.74
N ILE A 152 -20.63 -12.61 2.68
CA ILE A 152 -19.25 -13.08 2.77
C ILE A 152 -18.85 -13.86 1.50
N LEU A 153 -19.71 -14.78 1.08
CA LEU A 153 -19.49 -15.58 -0.14
C LEU A 153 -19.42 -14.66 -1.38
N GLY A 154 -20.33 -13.68 -1.46
CA GLY A 154 -20.35 -12.68 -2.55
C GLY A 154 -19.05 -11.89 -2.65
N ILE A 155 -18.52 -11.45 -1.51
CA ILE A 155 -17.23 -10.73 -1.44
C ILE A 155 -16.11 -11.60 -2.05
N PHE A 156 -15.96 -12.85 -1.58
CA PHE A 156 -14.87 -13.72 -2.04
C PHE A 156 -15.06 -14.21 -3.48
N LEU A 157 -16.31 -14.50 -3.89
CA LEU A 157 -16.61 -14.91 -5.26
C LEU A 157 -16.32 -13.78 -6.26
N SER A 158 -16.58 -12.52 -5.87
CA SER A 158 -16.30 -11.35 -6.71
C SER A 158 -14.81 -11.23 -7.07
N VAL A 159 -13.91 -11.69 -6.21
CA VAL A 159 -12.45 -11.72 -6.43
C VAL A 159 -12.12 -12.58 -7.66
N ALA A 160 -12.65 -13.82 -7.68
CA ALA A 160 -12.42 -14.76 -8.79
C ALA A 160 -13.06 -14.26 -10.09
N ILE A 161 -14.30 -13.77 -10.00
CA ILE A 161 -15.04 -13.21 -11.15
C ILE A 161 -14.27 -12.02 -11.75
N ALA A 162 -13.84 -11.09 -10.91
CA ALA A 162 -13.11 -9.89 -11.34
C ALA A 162 -11.81 -10.25 -12.07
N PHE A 163 -11.03 -11.17 -11.52
CA PHE A 163 -9.78 -11.64 -12.13
C PHE A 163 -10.05 -12.30 -13.49
N PHE A 164 -10.99 -13.25 -13.53
CA PHE A 164 -11.32 -14.02 -14.72
C PHE A 164 -11.80 -13.12 -15.86
N PHE A 165 -12.75 -12.21 -15.59
CA PHE A 165 -13.23 -11.26 -16.60
C PHE A 165 -12.16 -10.24 -16.97
N GLY A 166 -11.29 -9.84 -16.03
CA GLY A 166 -10.13 -9.00 -16.30
C GLY A 166 -9.23 -9.61 -17.35
N VAL A 167 -8.91 -10.91 -17.21
CA VAL A 167 -8.09 -11.66 -18.16
C VAL A 167 -8.78 -11.70 -19.55
N ILE A 168 -10.05 -12.12 -19.59
CA ILE A 168 -10.79 -12.30 -20.86
C ILE A 168 -10.93 -10.99 -21.62
N VAL A 169 -11.48 -9.96 -20.95
CA VAL A 169 -11.80 -8.68 -21.61
C VAL A 169 -10.52 -7.99 -22.10
N GLN A 170 -9.44 -8.03 -21.29
CA GLN A 170 -8.16 -7.44 -21.73
C GLN A 170 -7.56 -8.22 -22.89
N TYR A 171 -7.57 -9.56 -22.84
CA TYR A 171 -7.06 -10.40 -23.92
C TYR A 171 -7.77 -10.08 -25.25
N LEU A 172 -9.11 -10.00 -25.23
CA LEU A 172 -9.91 -9.64 -26.42
C LEU A 172 -9.59 -8.22 -26.87
N SER A 173 -9.49 -7.27 -25.94
CA SER A 173 -9.15 -5.88 -26.25
C SER A 173 -7.75 -5.77 -26.89
N ARG A 174 -6.78 -6.58 -26.42
CA ARG A 174 -5.42 -6.58 -26.95
C ARG A 174 -5.38 -7.20 -28.38
N ILE A 175 -6.15 -8.25 -28.62
CA ILE A 175 -6.32 -8.81 -29.98
C ILE A 175 -6.85 -7.70 -30.90
N LEU A 176 -7.84 -6.91 -30.44
CA LEU A 176 -8.47 -5.87 -31.25
C LEU A 176 -7.53 -4.67 -31.48
N PHE A 177 -6.87 -4.17 -30.42
CA PHE A 177 -6.12 -2.90 -30.50
C PHE A 177 -4.58 -3.06 -30.56
N SER A 178 -4.00 -4.16 -30.11
CA SER A 178 -2.55 -4.38 -29.93
C SER A 178 -1.90 -3.30 -29.03
N PHE A 179 -0.59 -3.37 -28.80
CA PHE A 179 0.15 -2.32 -28.09
C PHE A 179 0.30 -1.04 -28.93
N ASN A 180 0.26 -1.18 -30.26
CA ASN A 180 0.20 -0.04 -31.17
C ASN A 180 -1.27 0.23 -31.57
N TYR A 181 -2.04 0.71 -30.60
CA TYR A 181 -3.48 0.91 -30.77
C TYR A 181 -3.84 1.90 -31.91
N LYS A 182 -2.92 2.78 -32.32
CA LYS A 182 -3.17 3.76 -33.40
C LYS A 182 -3.51 3.08 -34.71
N LYS A 183 -2.92 1.92 -35.01
CA LYS A 183 -3.16 1.17 -36.26
C LYS A 183 -4.61 0.70 -36.37
N SER A 184 -5.21 0.24 -35.26
CA SER A 184 -6.55 -0.34 -35.22
C SER A 184 -7.65 0.66 -34.82
N SER A 185 -7.29 1.79 -34.18
CA SER A 185 -8.27 2.71 -33.60
C SER A 185 -9.20 3.33 -34.66
N LYS A 186 -8.73 3.58 -35.90
CA LYS A 186 -9.55 4.17 -36.93
C LYS A 186 -10.80 3.33 -37.27
N TYR A 187 -10.76 2.01 -37.04
CA TYR A 187 -11.86 1.09 -37.38
C TYR A 187 -12.75 0.76 -36.19
N PHE A 188 -12.15 0.59 -35.00
CA PHE A 188 -12.83 -0.03 -33.87
C PHE A 188 -13.07 0.91 -32.69
N ILE A 189 -12.48 2.11 -32.70
CA ILE A 189 -12.49 2.99 -31.52
C ILE A 189 -13.90 3.53 -31.21
N GLY A 190 -14.70 3.83 -32.25
CA GLY A 190 -16.07 4.28 -32.07
C GLY A 190 -16.92 3.22 -31.40
N LEU A 191 -16.83 1.98 -31.89
CA LEU A 191 -17.54 0.82 -31.31
C LEU A 191 -17.10 0.53 -29.87
N PHE A 192 -15.79 0.53 -29.62
CA PHE A 192 -15.24 0.30 -28.25
C PHE A 192 -15.71 1.40 -27.29
N GLY A 193 -15.55 2.67 -27.69
CA GLY A 193 -15.97 3.82 -26.88
C GLY A 193 -17.49 3.84 -26.67
N GLY A 194 -18.25 3.52 -27.72
CA GLY A 194 -19.71 3.40 -27.68
C GLY A 194 -20.17 2.32 -26.70
N LEU A 195 -19.57 1.13 -26.79
CA LEU A 195 -19.87 0.01 -25.87
C LEU A 195 -19.54 0.38 -24.42
N ALA A 196 -18.34 0.95 -24.19
CA ALA A 196 -17.90 1.39 -22.86
C ALA A 196 -18.86 2.44 -22.27
N ALA A 197 -19.16 3.50 -23.02
CA ALA A 197 -20.06 4.58 -22.56
C ALA A 197 -21.47 4.08 -22.32
N THR A 198 -22.01 3.24 -23.22
CA THR A 198 -23.34 2.66 -23.08
C THR A 198 -23.45 1.77 -21.84
N SER A 199 -22.44 0.94 -21.60
CA SER A 199 -22.39 0.08 -20.42
C SER A 199 -22.38 0.91 -19.12
N ILE A 200 -21.57 1.96 -19.07
CA ILE A 200 -21.50 2.89 -17.94
C ILE A 200 -22.90 3.51 -17.70
N ILE A 201 -23.51 4.07 -18.75
CA ILE A 201 -24.83 4.72 -18.66
C ILE A 201 -25.93 3.72 -18.22
N TYR A 202 -25.90 2.51 -18.76
CA TYR A 202 -26.85 1.45 -18.38
C TYR A 202 -26.82 1.20 -16.87
N PHE A 203 -25.66 0.97 -16.32
CA PHE A 203 -25.54 0.66 -14.89
C PHE A 203 -25.76 1.89 -14.00
N MET A 204 -25.29 3.07 -14.42
CA MET A 204 -25.52 4.29 -13.67
C MET A 204 -26.99 4.70 -13.62
N LEU A 205 -27.61 4.82 -14.79
CA LEU A 205 -28.98 5.32 -14.90
C LEU A 205 -30.02 4.24 -14.61
N ILE A 206 -29.96 3.14 -15.35
CA ILE A 206 -31.05 2.16 -15.33
C ILE A 206 -31.06 1.35 -14.03
N LYS A 207 -29.87 0.89 -13.59
CA LYS A 207 -29.77 0.09 -12.35
C LYS A 207 -29.64 0.96 -11.10
N GLY A 208 -28.86 2.05 -11.16
CA GLY A 208 -28.67 2.97 -10.01
C GLY A 208 -29.94 3.72 -9.63
N LEU A 209 -30.72 4.15 -10.60
CA LEU A 209 -31.97 4.89 -10.36
C LEU A 209 -33.07 4.05 -9.70
N LYS A 210 -32.97 2.72 -9.76
CA LYS A 210 -33.96 1.81 -9.12
C LYS A 210 -34.13 2.13 -7.63
N THR A 211 -33.05 2.44 -6.94
CA THR A 211 -33.03 2.70 -5.49
C THR A 211 -33.17 4.18 -5.14
N SER A 212 -33.17 5.07 -6.15
CA SER A 212 -33.25 6.51 -5.93
C SER A 212 -34.62 6.96 -5.40
N SER A 213 -34.61 7.80 -4.38
CA SER A 213 -35.81 8.42 -3.81
C SER A 213 -36.28 9.66 -4.60
N PHE A 214 -35.47 10.14 -5.54
CA PHE A 214 -35.77 11.37 -6.31
C PHE A 214 -36.67 11.13 -7.53
N MET A 215 -36.92 9.88 -7.90
CA MET A 215 -37.65 9.55 -9.13
C MET A 215 -39.07 9.06 -8.83
N THR A 216 -40.03 9.58 -9.61
CA THR A 216 -41.41 9.11 -9.55
C THR A 216 -41.53 7.67 -10.04
N GLY A 217 -42.54 6.93 -9.53
CA GLY A 217 -42.80 5.57 -9.96
C GLY A 217 -43.06 5.45 -11.45
N GLU A 218 -43.84 6.36 -11.99
CA GLU A 218 -44.19 6.39 -13.43
C GLU A 218 -42.93 6.51 -14.32
N PHE A 219 -41.98 7.36 -13.93
CA PHE A 219 -40.75 7.52 -14.70
C PHE A 219 -39.89 6.23 -14.64
N LYS A 220 -39.81 5.60 -13.46
CA LYS A 220 -39.10 4.30 -13.31
C LYS A 220 -39.72 3.24 -14.22
N ASP A 221 -41.03 3.10 -14.20
CA ASP A 221 -41.75 2.13 -15.02
C ASP A 221 -41.56 2.36 -16.51
N MET A 222 -41.56 3.65 -16.96
CA MET A 222 -41.29 4.03 -18.34
C MET A 222 -39.87 3.62 -18.76
N VAL A 223 -38.87 3.86 -17.92
CA VAL A 223 -37.47 3.51 -18.18
C VAL A 223 -37.32 1.99 -18.28
N TYR A 224 -37.95 1.25 -17.35
CA TYR A 224 -37.86 -0.23 -17.35
C TYR A 224 -38.56 -0.85 -18.56
N ALA A 225 -39.71 -0.35 -18.93
CA ALA A 225 -40.47 -0.84 -20.09
C ALA A 225 -39.68 -0.64 -21.40
N ASN A 226 -38.88 0.43 -21.47
CA ASN A 226 -38.15 0.79 -22.69
C ASN A 226 -36.64 0.56 -22.60
N THR A 227 -36.14 -0.20 -21.61
CA THR A 227 -34.69 -0.41 -21.36
C THR A 227 -33.93 -0.83 -22.61
N GLY A 228 -34.45 -1.79 -23.38
CA GLY A 228 -33.80 -2.30 -24.59
C GLY A 228 -33.62 -1.21 -25.65
N MET A 229 -34.65 -0.37 -25.87
CA MET A 229 -34.64 0.72 -26.82
C MET A 229 -33.66 1.84 -26.37
N ILE A 230 -33.64 2.13 -25.06
CA ILE A 230 -32.74 3.14 -24.48
C ILE A 230 -31.26 2.68 -24.65
N VAL A 231 -30.97 1.43 -24.34
CA VAL A 231 -29.61 0.85 -24.49
C VAL A 231 -29.17 0.91 -25.96
N LEU A 232 -30.06 0.51 -26.89
CA LEU A 232 -29.75 0.55 -28.32
C LEU A 232 -29.50 1.99 -28.79
N GLY A 233 -30.36 2.94 -28.38
CA GLY A 233 -30.20 4.36 -28.70
C GLY A 233 -28.90 4.93 -28.17
N CYS A 234 -28.56 4.62 -26.92
CA CYS A 234 -27.27 4.99 -26.30
C CYS A 234 -26.08 4.40 -27.08
N MET A 235 -26.19 3.11 -27.46
CA MET A 235 -25.12 2.43 -28.20
C MET A 235 -24.85 3.13 -29.55
N VAL A 236 -25.89 3.43 -30.30
CA VAL A 236 -25.78 4.14 -31.60
C VAL A 236 -25.22 5.55 -31.38
N PHE A 237 -25.80 6.30 -30.43
CA PHE A 237 -25.39 7.69 -30.13
C PHE A 237 -23.92 7.76 -29.73
N PHE A 238 -23.51 6.95 -28.72
CA PHE A 238 -22.14 7.01 -28.22
C PHE A 238 -21.14 6.45 -29.23
N THR A 239 -21.51 5.45 -30.03
CA THR A 239 -20.63 4.96 -31.12
C THR A 239 -20.32 6.07 -32.10
N ILE A 240 -21.36 6.81 -32.54
CA ILE A 240 -21.20 7.94 -33.45
C ILE A 240 -20.38 9.05 -32.79
N LEU A 241 -20.73 9.40 -31.54
CA LEU A 241 -20.03 10.47 -30.79
C LEU A 241 -18.54 10.15 -30.65
N MET A 242 -18.19 8.94 -30.25
CA MET A 242 -16.77 8.52 -30.05
C MET A 242 -16.03 8.51 -31.40
N GLN A 243 -16.72 8.13 -32.50
CA GLN A 243 -16.12 8.16 -33.82
C GLN A 243 -15.87 9.61 -34.29
N VAL A 244 -16.80 10.51 -34.02
CA VAL A 244 -16.64 11.95 -34.31
C VAL A 244 -15.48 12.55 -33.50
N LEU A 245 -15.40 12.23 -32.19
CA LEU A 245 -14.28 12.67 -31.34
C LEU A 245 -12.94 12.17 -31.89
N HIS A 246 -12.90 10.93 -32.38
CA HIS A 246 -11.70 10.37 -33.03
C HIS A 246 -11.30 11.17 -34.29
N TRP A 247 -12.29 11.54 -35.12
CA TRP A 247 -12.04 12.36 -36.32
C TRP A 247 -11.53 13.77 -35.94
N LEU A 248 -11.99 14.31 -34.80
CA LEU A 248 -11.51 15.58 -34.24
C LEU A 248 -10.14 15.45 -33.55
N LYS A 249 -9.48 14.26 -33.69
CA LYS A 249 -8.15 13.95 -33.15
C LYS A 249 -8.13 13.90 -31.60
N VAL A 250 -9.30 13.79 -30.96
CA VAL A 250 -9.39 13.55 -29.51
C VAL A 250 -9.06 12.08 -29.25
N ASN A 251 -8.24 11.81 -28.23
CA ASN A 251 -7.91 10.44 -27.86
C ASN A 251 -9.08 9.81 -27.07
N VAL A 252 -9.87 8.98 -27.75
CA VAL A 252 -11.08 8.36 -27.20
C VAL A 252 -10.78 7.49 -25.96
N PHE A 253 -9.61 6.82 -25.92
CA PHE A 253 -9.24 6.05 -24.73
C PHE A 253 -9.15 6.95 -23.48
N LYS A 254 -8.60 8.17 -23.62
CA LYS A 254 -8.55 9.12 -22.50
C LYS A 254 -9.98 9.54 -22.07
N VAL A 255 -10.88 9.74 -23.03
CA VAL A 255 -12.29 10.07 -22.75
C VAL A 255 -12.95 8.92 -21.97
N VAL A 256 -12.78 7.67 -22.45
CA VAL A 256 -13.33 6.46 -21.78
C VAL A 256 -12.75 6.31 -20.38
N ILE A 257 -11.44 6.55 -20.19
CA ILE A 257 -10.80 6.47 -18.86
C ILE A 257 -11.42 7.50 -17.90
N LEU A 258 -11.60 8.74 -18.34
CA LEU A 258 -12.16 9.80 -17.50
C LEU A 258 -13.65 9.55 -17.19
N MET A 259 -14.43 9.12 -18.17
CA MET A 259 -15.83 8.67 -17.96
C MET A 259 -15.88 7.47 -16.99
N GLY A 260 -15.00 6.51 -17.20
CA GLY A 260 -14.89 5.32 -16.35
C GLY A 260 -14.46 5.69 -14.92
N THR A 261 -13.54 6.64 -14.76
CA THR A 261 -13.12 7.15 -13.44
C THR A 261 -14.31 7.78 -12.70
N PHE A 262 -15.10 8.62 -13.39
CA PHE A 262 -16.34 9.20 -12.85
C PHE A 262 -17.31 8.08 -12.42
N ALA A 263 -17.57 7.13 -13.33
CA ALA A 263 -18.53 6.03 -13.10
C ALA A 263 -18.08 5.13 -11.94
N LEU A 264 -16.79 4.81 -11.88
CA LEU A 264 -16.23 3.96 -10.83
C LEU A 264 -16.24 4.68 -9.47
N ALA A 265 -15.96 5.99 -9.44
CA ALA A 265 -16.05 6.83 -8.25
C ALA A 265 -17.52 6.91 -7.75
N LEU A 266 -18.48 7.04 -8.67
CA LEU A 266 -19.91 7.04 -8.38
C LEU A 266 -20.35 5.67 -7.83
N ALA A 267 -19.92 4.57 -8.48
CA ALA A 267 -20.23 3.21 -8.04
C ALA A 267 -19.62 2.89 -6.66
N PHE A 268 -18.39 3.37 -6.43
CA PHE A 268 -17.72 3.27 -5.13
C PHE A 268 -18.58 3.95 -4.05
N ALA A 269 -18.89 5.24 -4.20
CA ALA A 269 -19.65 5.96 -3.20
C ALA A 269 -21.06 5.37 -3.02
N GLY A 270 -21.68 4.90 -4.10
CA GLY A 270 -23.00 4.23 -4.06
C GLY A 270 -22.99 2.90 -3.28
N ASN A 271 -21.88 2.17 -3.34
CA ASN A 271 -21.70 0.88 -2.64
C ASN A 271 -21.15 1.05 -1.23
N ASP A 272 -20.12 1.88 -1.07
CA ASP A 272 -19.28 1.90 0.15
C ASP A 272 -19.69 2.96 1.18
N LEU A 273 -20.59 3.88 0.86
CA LEU A 273 -21.06 4.88 1.84
C LEU A 273 -21.66 4.24 3.09
N VAL A 274 -22.32 3.09 2.95
CA VAL A 274 -22.92 2.35 4.08
C VAL A 274 -21.84 1.91 5.08
N ASN A 275 -20.65 1.63 4.64
CA ASN A 275 -19.54 1.19 5.50
C ASN A 275 -19.19 2.27 6.54
N PHE A 276 -19.32 3.54 6.17
CA PHE A 276 -18.91 4.70 6.98
C PHE A 276 -20.06 5.28 7.80
N ILE A 277 -21.26 5.45 7.19
CA ILE A 277 -22.37 6.13 7.86
C ILE A 277 -23.55 5.20 8.17
N GLY A 278 -23.55 3.97 7.67
CA GLY A 278 -24.65 3.03 7.92
C GLY A 278 -24.81 2.72 9.40
N VAL A 279 -23.72 2.48 10.12
CA VAL A 279 -23.71 2.20 11.56
C VAL A 279 -24.18 3.42 12.38
N PRO A 280 -23.63 4.64 12.21
CA PRO A 280 -24.19 5.84 12.87
C PRO A 280 -25.64 6.11 12.55
N LEU A 281 -26.09 5.89 11.32
CA LEU A 281 -27.51 6.08 10.93
C LEU A 281 -28.42 5.04 11.58
N ALA A 282 -27.96 3.79 11.74
CA ALA A 282 -28.70 2.77 12.50
C ALA A 282 -28.83 3.20 13.97
N GLY A 283 -27.74 3.70 14.57
CA GLY A 283 -27.76 4.24 15.93
C GLY A 283 -28.71 5.44 16.09
N TYR A 284 -28.67 6.37 15.14
CA TYR A 284 -29.57 7.54 15.11
C TYR A 284 -31.04 7.09 15.00
N SER A 285 -31.34 6.19 14.06
CA SER A 285 -32.70 5.66 13.88
C SER A 285 -33.19 4.97 15.18
N SER A 286 -32.34 4.14 15.80
CA SER A 286 -32.63 3.46 17.07
C SER A 286 -32.97 4.46 18.18
N TYR A 287 -32.18 5.54 18.28
CA TYR A 287 -32.37 6.58 19.30
C TYR A 287 -33.68 7.33 19.06
N MET A 288 -33.99 7.70 17.82
CA MET A 288 -35.25 8.39 17.47
C MET A 288 -36.46 7.51 17.78
N ASP A 289 -36.37 6.21 17.52
CA ASP A 289 -37.47 5.25 17.81
C ASP A 289 -37.67 5.11 19.32
N LEU A 290 -36.62 5.06 20.12
CA LEU A 290 -36.72 5.04 21.60
C LEU A 290 -37.37 6.32 22.11
N MET A 291 -36.98 7.48 21.58
CA MET A 291 -37.56 8.78 21.98
C MET A 291 -39.06 8.87 21.62
N ALA A 292 -39.46 8.28 20.50
CA ALA A 292 -40.88 8.24 20.09
C ALA A 292 -41.78 7.47 21.07
N GLN A 293 -41.23 6.61 21.94
CA GLN A 293 -41.98 5.87 22.96
C GLN A 293 -42.36 6.72 24.16
N GLY A 294 -41.87 7.98 24.26
CA GLY A 294 -42.25 8.91 25.28
C GLY A 294 -41.94 8.49 26.72
N GLY A 295 -40.83 7.74 26.92
CA GLY A 295 -40.39 7.32 28.26
C GLY A 295 -41.14 6.12 28.85
N THR A 296 -42.00 5.46 28.09
CA THR A 296 -42.76 4.30 28.55
C THR A 296 -41.91 3.03 28.67
N THR A 297 -40.75 2.99 28.00
CA THR A 297 -39.84 1.84 27.97
C THR A 297 -38.41 2.29 28.35
N THR A 298 -37.64 1.36 28.91
CA THR A 298 -36.24 1.61 29.26
C THR A 298 -35.30 1.14 28.15
N THR A 299 -34.08 1.61 28.16
CA THR A 299 -33.03 1.22 27.17
C THR A 299 -32.75 -0.28 27.15
N ASP A 300 -33.00 -0.96 28.27
CA ASP A 300 -32.73 -2.39 28.48
C ASP A 300 -33.95 -3.29 28.30
N THR A 301 -35.10 -2.70 27.89
CA THR A 301 -36.36 -3.44 27.63
C THR A 301 -36.95 -3.15 26.24
N PHE A 302 -36.46 -2.09 25.56
CA PHE A 302 -36.95 -1.68 24.23
C PHE A 302 -36.30 -2.53 23.14
N LEU A 303 -37.07 -3.44 22.52
CA LEU A 303 -36.60 -4.28 21.40
C LEU A 303 -36.60 -3.49 20.09
N MET A 304 -35.55 -3.67 19.28
CA MET A 304 -35.28 -2.86 18.09
C MET A 304 -35.98 -3.43 16.82
N THR A 305 -37.25 -3.79 16.92
CA THR A 305 -38.07 -4.28 15.79
C THR A 305 -38.21 -3.25 14.66
N SER A 306 -38.14 -1.97 14.96
CA SER A 306 -38.19 -0.87 13.98
C SER A 306 -37.08 -0.92 12.94
N LEU A 307 -35.94 -1.48 13.29
CA LEU A 307 -34.78 -1.60 12.35
C LEU A 307 -35.05 -2.61 11.22
N LEU A 308 -36.09 -3.45 11.31
CA LEU A 308 -36.50 -4.38 10.25
C LEU A 308 -37.03 -3.65 9.00
N GLY A 309 -37.56 -2.45 9.18
CA GLY A 309 -38.07 -1.63 8.07
C GLY A 309 -36.95 -1.11 7.16
N PRO A 310 -37.28 -0.79 5.90
CA PRO A 310 -36.27 -0.26 4.98
C PRO A 310 -35.70 1.07 5.48
N ALA A 311 -34.41 1.26 5.26
CA ALA A 311 -33.73 2.48 5.66
C ALA A 311 -34.29 3.71 4.93
N GLN A 312 -34.72 4.72 5.69
CA GLN A 312 -35.16 6.02 5.17
C GLN A 312 -34.14 7.07 5.60
N THR A 313 -33.04 7.11 4.88
CA THR A 313 -31.94 8.04 5.20
C THR A 313 -32.31 9.45 4.76
N PRO A 314 -32.35 10.42 5.69
CA PRO A 314 -32.53 11.81 5.29
C PRO A 314 -31.44 12.28 4.32
N TRP A 315 -31.85 12.92 3.22
CA TRP A 315 -30.94 13.31 2.14
C TRP A 315 -29.75 14.17 2.59
N TYR A 316 -29.93 14.96 3.64
CA TYR A 316 -28.86 15.84 4.14
C TYR A 316 -27.68 15.06 4.74
N PHE A 317 -27.89 13.85 5.29
CA PHE A 317 -26.78 12.98 5.72
C PHE A 317 -26.00 12.46 4.52
N LEU A 318 -26.68 12.07 3.45
CA LEU A 318 -26.04 11.58 2.22
C LEU A 318 -25.20 12.68 1.56
N VAL A 319 -25.79 13.88 1.41
CA VAL A 319 -25.11 15.04 0.82
C VAL A 319 -23.94 15.49 1.71
N GLY A 320 -24.16 15.59 3.02
CA GLY A 320 -23.11 15.94 3.99
C GLY A 320 -21.93 14.98 3.93
N SER A 321 -22.20 13.69 3.88
CA SER A 321 -21.17 12.66 3.74
C SER A 321 -20.40 12.80 2.40
N GLY A 322 -21.13 13.08 1.33
CA GLY A 322 -20.54 13.36 0.01
C GLY A 322 -19.55 14.52 0.05
N VAL A 323 -19.91 15.60 0.77
CA VAL A 323 -19.02 16.77 0.96
C VAL A 323 -17.75 16.36 1.72
N VAL A 324 -17.89 15.61 2.83
CA VAL A 324 -16.75 15.13 3.64
C VAL A 324 -15.84 14.26 2.77
N MET A 325 -16.42 13.32 1.98
CA MET A 325 -15.66 12.45 1.08
C MET A 325 -14.86 13.25 0.05
N VAL A 326 -15.46 14.29 -0.55
CA VAL A 326 -14.78 15.15 -1.55
C VAL A 326 -13.61 15.90 -0.90
N ILE A 327 -13.82 16.48 0.30
CA ILE A 327 -12.75 17.16 1.04
C ILE A 327 -11.61 16.19 1.37
N ALA A 328 -11.94 15.00 1.86
CA ALA A 328 -10.96 13.97 2.18
C ALA A 328 -10.15 13.57 0.93
N LEU A 329 -10.83 13.31 -0.19
CA LEU A 329 -10.20 12.95 -1.46
C LEU A 329 -9.23 14.03 -1.95
N ALA A 330 -9.63 15.30 -1.83
CA ALA A 330 -8.84 16.44 -2.32
C ALA A 330 -7.61 16.73 -1.43
N THR A 331 -7.65 16.39 -0.13
CA THR A 331 -6.62 16.78 0.85
C THR A 331 -5.71 15.62 1.30
N SER A 332 -6.08 14.36 1.06
CA SER A 332 -5.38 13.19 1.59
C SER A 332 -4.05 12.90 0.87
N LYS A 333 -2.95 12.96 1.62
CA LYS A 333 -1.63 12.50 1.18
C LYS A 333 -1.47 10.98 1.34
N LYS A 334 -2.21 10.36 2.27
CA LYS A 334 -2.17 8.90 2.50
C LYS A 334 -2.71 8.12 1.29
N ALA A 335 -3.73 8.65 0.61
CA ALA A 335 -4.30 8.06 -0.61
C ALA A 335 -3.25 7.83 -1.70
N GLN A 336 -2.27 8.72 -1.82
CA GLN A 336 -1.21 8.62 -2.82
C GLN A 336 -0.31 7.38 -2.59
N ASN A 337 -0.07 6.99 -1.33
CA ASN A 337 0.73 5.80 -0.99
C ASN A 337 0.02 4.51 -1.41
N VAL A 338 -1.28 4.43 -1.16
CA VAL A 338 -2.08 3.24 -1.51
C VAL A 338 -2.15 3.09 -3.03
N VAL A 339 -2.34 4.20 -3.75
CA VAL A 339 -2.32 4.23 -5.23
C VAL A 339 -0.96 3.75 -5.75
N LYS A 340 0.15 4.22 -5.16
CA LYS A 340 1.52 3.83 -5.56
C LYS A 340 1.74 2.32 -5.43
N THR A 341 1.35 1.71 -4.29
CA THR A 341 1.47 0.26 -4.06
C THR A 341 0.74 -0.55 -5.15
N SER A 342 -0.50 -0.17 -5.44
CA SER A 342 -1.31 -0.84 -6.48
C SER A 342 -0.70 -0.68 -7.88
N LEU A 343 -0.20 0.51 -8.21
CA LEU A 343 0.45 0.80 -9.50
C LEU A 343 1.72 -0.02 -9.67
N ASP A 344 2.54 -0.14 -8.64
CA ASP A 344 3.81 -0.90 -8.70
C ASP A 344 3.56 -2.38 -9.00
N LEU A 345 2.52 -2.98 -8.41
CA LEU A 345 2.14 -4.37 -8.67
C LEU A 345 1.54 -4.57 -10.08
N SER A 346 0.93 -3.54 -10.66
CA SER A 346 0.25 -3.63 -11.97
C SER A 346 1.07 -3.09 -13.15
N ARG A 347 2.32 -2.64 -12.94
CA ARG A 347 3.18 -2.06 -14.00
C ARG A 347 3.43 -3.01 -15.15
N GLN A 348 3.63 -2.46 -16.34
CA GLN A 348 4.03 -3.21 -17.54
C GLN A 348 5.52 -3.58 -17.51
N SER A 349 6.37 -2.73 -16.93
CA SER A 349 7.82 -2.96 -16.81
C SER A 349 8.17 -3.86 -15.63
N ASP A 350 9.34 -4.47 -15.67
CA ASP A 350 9.84 -5.39 -14.62
C ASP A 350 10.08 -4.65 -13.30
N GLY A 351 9.70 -5.30 -12.20
CA GLY A 351 9.91 -4.82 -10.82
C GLY A 351 11.11 -5.48 -10.13
N GLU A 352 11.37 -5.08 -8.90
CA GLU A 352 12.45 -5.67 -8.07
C GLU A 352 12.13 -7.12 -7.69
N GLU A 353 13.15 -7.97 -7.68
CA GLU A 353 13.04 -9.40 -7.36
C GLU A 353 12.75 -9.65 -5.87
N SER A 354 11.88 -10.63 -5.59
CA SER A 354 11.69 -11.18 -4.25
C SER A 354 11.64 -12.70 -4.32
N PHE A 355 12.26 -13.40 -3.37
CA PHE A 355 12.36 -14.87 -3.32
C PHE A 355 11.11 -15.47 -2.69
N GLY A 356 10.47 -16.33 -3.43
CA GLY A 356 9.34 -17.12 -2.92
C GLY A 356 8.46 -17.75 -4.01
N UNK A 357 7.65 -18.91 -3.75
CA UNK A 357 6.66 -19.61 -4.52
C UNK A 357 7.03 -20.14 -5.89
N UNK A 358 7.98 -20.57 -6.06
CA UNK A 358 8.43 -21.17 -7.28
C UNK A 358 7.68 -22.38 -7.80
N UNK A 359 7.16 -23.04 -7.09
CA UNK A 359 6.36 -24.19 -7.44
C UNK A 359 5.04 -23.88 -8.09
N LEU A 360 4.43 -22.86 -7.57
CA LEU A 360 3.13 -22.43 -8.18
C LEU A 360 3.31 -21.86 -9.59
N VAL A 361 4.27 -21.02 -9.75
CA VAL A 361 4.59 -20.36 -11.06
C VAL A 361 4.92 -21.41 -12.12
N ARG A 362 5.69 -22.41 -11.77
CA ARG A 362 6.11 -23.48 -12.67
C ARG A 362 4.91 -24.34 -13.15
N ASN A 363 3.97 -24.64 -12.26
CA ASN A 363 2.76 -25.40 -12.62
C ASN A 363 1.83 -24.59 -13.54
N CYS A 364 1.62 -23.29 -13.25
CA CYS A 364 0.83 -22.41 -14.13
C CYS A 364 1.46 -22.25 -15.51
N SER A 365 2.77 -22.16 -15.58
CA SER A 365 3.53 -22.08 -16.85
C SER A 365 3.35 -23.36 -17.69
N ASN A 366 3.38 -24.53 -17.06
CA ASN A 366 3.20 -25.81 -17.76
C ASN A 366 1.78 -25.97 -18.33
N ILE A 367 0.75 -25.55 -17.58
CA ILE A 367 -0.66 -25.58 -18.04
C ILE A 367 -0.84 -24.67 -19.27
N SER A 368 -0.28 -23.45 -19.22
CA SER A 368 -0.38 -22.52 -20.35
C SER A 368 0.35 -23.01 -21.60
N ALA A 369 1.50 -23.67 -21.44
CA ALA A 369 2.25 -24.27 -22.54
C ALA A 369 1.46 -25.38 -23.22
N THR A 370 0.77 -26.21 -22.44
CA THR A 370 -0.07 -27.32 -22.96
C THR A 370 -1.27 -26.77 -23.75
N ILE A 371 -1.93 -25.72 -23.27
CA ILE A 371 -3.06 -25.10 -24.00
C ILE A 371 -2.58 -24.48 -25.31
N LEU A 372 -1.42 -23.80 -25.30
CA LEU A 372 -0.84 -23.16 -26.48
C LEU A 372 -0.37 -24.15 -27.56
N SER A 373 -0.10 -25.40 -27.20
CA SER A 373 0.32 -26.43 -28.16
C SER A 373 -0.83 -26.89 -29.08
N ILE A 374 -2.08 -26.63 -28.70
CA ILE A 374 -3.27 -27.04 -29.49
C ILE A 374 -3.58 -26.02 -30.60
N VAL A 375 -3.08 -24.79 -30.51
CA VAL A 375 -3.39 -23.69 -31.45
C VAL A 375 -2.50 -23.81 -32.71
N PRO A 376 -3.10 -23.76 -33.94
CA PRO A 376 -2.30 -23.80 -35.17
C PRO A 376 -1.28 -22.67 -35.25
N THR A 377 -0.08 -22.97 -35.79
CA THR A 377 1.06 -22.05 -35.86
C THR A 377 0.73 -20.68 -36.50
N PRO A 378 0.00 -20.59 -37.63
CA PRO A 378 -0.34 -19.27 -38.21
C PRO A 378 -1.18 -18.40 -37.27
N VAL A 379 -2.14 -19.01 -36.56
CA VAL A 379 -3.02 -18.32 -35.60
C VAL A 379 -2.17 -17.85 -34.41
N LYS A 380 -1.28 -18.70 -33.92
CA LYS A 380 -0.37 -18.36 -32.81
C LYS A 380 0.53 -17.16 -33.17
N ASN A 381 1.16 -17.18 -34.35
CA ASN A 381 2.03 -16.10 -34.83
C ASN A 381 1.24 -14.79 -34.99
N TRP A 382 0.01 -14.86 -35.48
CA TRP A 382 -0.87 -13.67 -35.59
C TRP A 382 -1.21 -13.13 -34.19
N ILE A 383 -1.59 -14.00 -33.24
CA ILE A 383 -1.85 -13.59 -31.84
C ILE A 383 -0.59 -12.94 -31.26
N ASP A 384 0.57 -13.59 -31.39
CA ASP A 384 1.83 -13.09 -30.82
C ASP A 384 2.20 -11.72 -31.38
N SER A 385 1.90 -11.45 -32.66
CA SER A 385 2.12 -10.14 -33.28
C SER A 385 1.25 -9.03 -32.62
N ARG A 386 0.05 -9.40 -32.09
CA ARG A 386 -0.81 -8.43 -31.36
C ARG A 386 -0.25 -8.07 -29.99
N PHE A 387 0.57 -8.95 -29.41
CA PHE A 387 1.18 -8.77 -28.08
C PHE A 387 2.64 -8.28 -28.14
N ASN A 388 3.07 -7.74 -29.28
CA ASN A 388 4.43 -7.20 -29.44
C ASN A 388 4.61 -5.89 -28.63
N GLN A 389 5.35 -6.00 -27.54
CA GLN A 389 5.58 -4.87 -26.60
C GLN A 389 6.57 -3.83 -27.17
N SER A 390 7.39 -4.19 -28.17
CA SER A 390 8.33 -3.23 -28.76
C SER A 390 7.64 -2.06 -29.51
N GLU A 391 6.38 -2.24 -29.91
CA GLU A 391 5.57 -1.21 -30.58
C GLU A 391 4.65 -0.46 -29.59
N MET A 392 4.82 -0.63 -28.29
CA MET A 392 3.93 -0.08 -27.26
C MET A 392 3.93 1.45 -27.25
N ILE A 393 2.71 2.03 -27.36
CA ILE A 393 2.49 3.47 -27.23
C ILE A 393 2.11 3.79 -25.79
N MET A 394 3.09 4.28 -25.04
CA MET A 394 2.92 4.58 -23.62
C MET A 394 3.80 5.78 -23.24
N ASP A 395 3.33 6.63 -22.33
CA ASP A 395 4.13 7.72 -21.73
C ASP A 395 5.25 7.09 -20.88
N ASP A 396 6.47 7.62 -20.95
CA ASP A 396 7.65 7.08 -20.22
C ASP A 396 7.45 6.93 -18.71
N LYS A 397 6.56 7.72 -18.15
CA LYS A 397 6.26 7.71 -16.71
C LYS A 397 4.95 6.99 -16.38
N ALA A 398 4.23 6.46 -17.39
CA ALA A 398 3.02 5.68 -17.15
C ALA A 398 3.37 4.27 -16.65
N SER A 399 2.47 3.69 -15.87
CA SER A 399 2.62 2.31 -15.38
C SER A 399 2.12 1.28 -16.39
N PHE A 400 1.15 1.67 -17.22
CA PHE A 400 0.55 0.84 -18.27
C PHE A 400 -0.16 1.72 -19.31
N ASP A 401 -0.52 1.13 -20.44
CA ASP A 401 -1.07 1.86 -21.58
C ASP A 401 -2.56 2.23 -21.43
N LEU A 402 -3.06 3.07 -22.35
CA LEU A 402 -4.43 3.59 -22.34
C LEU A 402 -5.49 2.50 -22.59
N VAL A 403 -5.19 1.45 -23.37
CA VAL A 403 -6.14 0.36 -23.64
C VAL A 403 -6.44 -0.38 -22.34
N ARG A 404 -5.38 -0.82 -21.61
CA ARG A 404 -5.53 -1.52 -20.35
C ARG A 404 -6.22 -0.65 -19.29
N ALA A 405 -5.86 0.64 -19.21
CA ALA A 405 -6.51 1.58 -18.29
C ALA A 405 -8.02 1.69 -18.56
N SER A 406 -8.42 1.76 -19.84
CA SER A 406 -9.84 1.82 -20.24
C SER A 406 -10.59 0.57 -19.80
N VAL A 407 -10.03 -0.61 -20.05
CA VAL A 407 -10.63 -1.89 -19.63
C VAL A 407 -10.76 -1.93 -18.10
N ASN A 408 -9.71 -1.55 -17.37
CA ASN A 408 -9.72 -1.56 -15.90
C ASN A 408 -10.89 -0.75 -15.33
N VAL A 409 -11.05 0.52 -15.75
CA VAL A 409 -12.09 1.39 -15.17
C VAL A 409 -13.49 0.95 -15.57
N VAL A 410 -13.69 0.57 -16.84
CA VAL A 410 -15.03 0.17 -17.35
C VAL A 410 -15.47 -1.14 -16.69
N LEU A 411 -14.60 -2.15 -16.73
CA LEU A 411 -14.95 -3.48 -16.21
C LEU A 411 -15.15 -3.46 -14.68
N SER A 412 -14.26 -2.77 -13.94
CA SER A 412 -14.41 -2.63 -12.48
C SER A 412 -15.74 -1.92 -12.15
N GLY A 413 -16.04 -0.82 -12.83
CA GLY A 413 -17.29 -0.07 -12.65
C GLY A 413 -18.52 -0.93 -12.93
N LEU A 414 -18.49 -1.73 -14.00
CA LEU A 414 -19.58 -2.63 -14.37
C LEU A 414 -19.81 -3.70 -13.32
N LEU A 415 -18.76 -4.35 -12.85
CA LEU A 415 -18.86 -5.43 -11.85
C LEU A 415 -19.38 -4.92 -10.51
N ILE A 416 -18.89 -3.75 -10.06
CA ILE A 416 -19.32 -3.12 -8.81
C ILE A 416 -20.80 -2.70 -8.93
N ALA A 417 -21.17 -2.01 -10.02
CA ALA A 417 -22.55 -1.57 -10.26
C ALA A 417 -23.53 -2.75 -10.35
N LEU A 418 -23.09 -3.87 -10.93
CA LEU A 418 -23.88 -5.11 -10.98
C LEU A 418 -24.13 -5.63 -9.56
N GLY A 419 -23.09 -5.75 -8.72
CA GLY A 419 -23.22 -6.18 -7.32
C GLY A 419 -24.16 -5.28 -6.53
N THR A 420 -23.97 -3.97 -6.64
CA THR A 420 -24.82 -2.97 -5.97
C THR A 420 -26.27 -3.11 -6.41
N SER A 421 -26.54 -3.34 -7.71
CA SER A 421 -27.89 -3.51 -8.24
C SER A 421 -28.60 -4.77 -7.70
N LEU A 422 -27.81 -5.77 -7.28
CA LEU A 422 -28.30 -7.00 -6.66
C LEU A 422 -28.36 -6.89 -5.12
N LYS A 423 -28.06 -5.70 -4.57
CA LYS A 423 -27.97 -5.44 -3.12
C LYS A 423 -26.92 -6.32 -2.43
N LEU A 424 -25.86 -6.72 -3.16
CA LEU A 424 -24.73 -7.45 -2.62
C LEU A 424 -23.60 -6.45 -2.34
N PRO A 425 -23.21 -6.24 -1.09
CA PRO A 425 -22.09 -5.36 -0.77
C PRO A 425 -20.80 -6.05 -1.18
N LEU A 426 -20.26 -5.62 -2.31
CA LEU A 426 -18.98 -6.12 -2.83
C LEU A 426 -17.85 -5.25 -2.31
N SER A 427 -16.67 -5.83 -2.18
CA SER A 427 -15.46 -5.05 -1.93
C SER A 427 -15.03 -4.37 -3.23
N THR A 428 -15.19 -3.07 -3.32
CA THR A 428 -14.74 -2.27 -4.47
C THR A 428 -13.23 -2.39 -4.65
N THR A 429 -12.48 -2.47 -3.53
CA THR A 429 -11.02 -2.66 -3.51
C THR A 429 -10.62 -4.00 -4.14
N TYR A 430 -11.29 -5.09 -3.73
CA TYR A 430 -10.95 -6.42 -4.25
C TYR A 430 -11.28 -6.53 -5.74
N VAL A 431 -12.43 -6.03 -6.17
CA VAL A 431 -12.85 -6.05 -7.58
C VAL A 431 -11.86 -5.24 -8.44
N ALA A 432 -11.59 -3.98 -8.08
CA ALA A 432 -10.70 -3.11 -8.86
C ALA A 432 -9.27 -3.68 -8.93
N PHE A 433 -8.74 -4.18 -7.80
CA PHE A 433 -7.40 -4.78 -7.74
C PHE A 433 -7.33 -6.04 -8.61
N MET A 434 -8.32 -6.93 -8.51
CA MET A 434 -8.30 -8.20 -9.25
C MET A 434 -8.53 -8.02 -10.76
N VAL A 435 -9.33 -7.03 -11.17
CA VAL A 435 -9.43 -6.63 -12.59
C VAL A 435 -8.05 -6.16 -13.07
N ALA A 436 -7.38 -5.28 -12.30
CA ALA A 436 -6.04 -4.76 -12.68
C ALA A 436 -5.01 -5.89 -12.77
N MET A 437 -5.08 -6.89 -11.89
CA MET A 437 -4.18 -8.06 -11.94
C MET A 437 -4.50 -8.96 -13.12
N GLY A 438 -5.78 -9.24 -13.39
CA GLY A 438 -6.23 -10.03 -14.54
C GLY A 438 -5.80 -9.39 -15.87
N THR A 439 -6.00 -8.08 -16.02
CA THR A 439 -5.58 -7.35 -17.23
C THR A 439 -4.06 -7.32 -17.37
N SER A 440 -3.31 -7.25 -16.26
CA SER A 440 -1.85 -7.30 -16.23
C SER A 440 -1.35 -8.66 -16.73
N LEU A 441 -1.97 -9.75 -16.26
CA LEU A 441 -1.65 -11.11 -16.70
C LEU A 441 -1.95 -11.30 -18.19
N ALA A 442 -3.13 -10.85 -18.65
CA ALA A 442 -3.53 -10.93 -20.06
C ALA A 442 -2.56 -10.20 -20.99
N ASP A 443 -2.00 -9.08 -20.56
CA ASP A 443 -1.02 -8.27 -21.31
C ASP A 443 0.39 -8.86 -21.31
N ARG A 444 0.57 -10.06 -20.74
CA ARG A 444 1.89 -10.72 -20.61
C ARG A 444 2.90 -9.85 -19.83
N ALA A 445 2.40 -9.03 -18.89
CA ALA A 445 3.26 -8.24 -18.01
C ALA A 445 3.95 -9.11 -16.94
N TRP A 446 3.51 -10.34 -16.76
CA TRP A 446 4.07 -11.32 -15.81
C TRP A 446 5.12 -12.19 -16.52
N GLY A 447 6.24 -11.58 -16.94
CA GLY A 447 7.36 -12.26 -17.56
C GLY A 447 8.12 -13.14 -16.56
N ARG A 448 9.04 -13.95 -17.07
CA ARG A 448 9.79 -14.96 -16.28
C ARG A 448 10.48 -14.34 -15.04
N GLU A 449 11.02 -13.13 -15.17
CA GLU A 449 11.76 -12.45 -14.11
C GLU A 449 10.84 -11.73 -13.11
N SER A 450 9.71 -11.22 -13.59
CA SER A 450 8.78 -10.44 -12.75
C SER A 450 7.61 -11.25 -12.17
N ALA A 451 7.34 -12.47 -12.71
CA ALA A 451 6.17 -13.29 -12.32
C ALA A 451 6.19 -13.64 -10.81
N VAL A 452 7.36 -14.03 -10.29
CA VAL A 452 7.50 -14.42 -8.87
C VAL A 452 7.19 -13.23 -7.96
N TYR A 453 7.73 -12.05 -8.27
CA TYR A 453 7.48 -10.81 -7.52
C TYR A 453 5.98 -10.47 -7.52
N ARG A 454 5.33 -10.54 -8.69
CA ARG A 454 3.90 -10.18 -8.83
C ARG A 454 2.99 -11.19 -8.12
N ILE A 455 3.23 -12.48 -8.29
CA ILE A 455 2.45 -13.53 -7.62
C ILE A 455 2.61 -13.41 -6.10
N THR A 456 3.84 -13.22 -5.61
CA THR A 456 4.08 -13.01 -4.17
C THR A 456 3.39 -11.75 -3.67
N GLY A 457 3.45 -10.65 -4.43
CA GLY A 457 2.77 -9.40 -4.11
C GLY A 457 1.25 -9.57 -4.05
N VAL A 458 0.65 -10.22 -5.05
CA VAL A 458 -0.80 -10.48 -5.10
C VAL A 458 -1.22 -11.39 -3.93
N LEU A 459 -0.47 -12.47 -3.66
CA LEU A 459 -0.75 -13.38 -2.54
C LEU A 459 -0.61 -12.67 -1.19
N SER A 460 0.36 -11.75 -1.06
CA SER A 460 0.53 -10.94 0.14
C SER A 460 -0.67 -10.00 0.36
N VAL A 461 -1.18 -9.39 -0.70
CA VAL A 461 -2.37 -8.53 -0.64
C VAL A 461 -3.61 -9.37 -0.25
N ILE A 462 -3.81 -10.52 -0.91
CA ILE A 462 -4.93 -11.44 -0.60
C ILE A 462 -4.81 -11.94 0.86
N GLY A 463 -3.60 -12.30 1.29
CA GLY A 463 -3.32 -12.69 2.69
C GLY A 463 -3.68 -11.56 3.66
N GLY A 464 -3.34 -10.31 3.28
CA GLY A 464 -3.72 -9.11 4.03
C GLY A 464 -5.23 -8.97 4.18
N TRP A 465 -6.00 -9.33 3.15
CA TRP A 465 -7.48 -9.30 3.20
C TRP A 465 -8.05 -10.26 4.25
N PHE A 466 -7.50 -11.48 4.34
CA PHE A 466 -7.92 -12.46 5.38
C PHE A 466 -7.50 -11.97 6.78
N ILE A 467 -6.32 -11.36 6.90
CA ILE A 467 -5.85 -10.77 8.16
C ILE A 467 -6.78 -9.62 8.58
N THR A 468 -7.20 -8.77 7.63
CA THR A 468 -8.17 -7.68 7.90
C THR A 468 -9.48 -8.24 8.43
N ALA A 469 -10.06 -9.25 7.76
CA ALA A 469 -11.32 -9.87 8.17
C ALA A 469 -11.22 -10.48 9.57
N GLY A 470 -10.15 -11.25 9.85
CA GLY A 470 -9.90 -11.85 11.16
C GLY A 470 -9.67 -10.83 12.26
N ALA A 471 -8.89 -9.77 11.96
CA ALA A 471 -8.61 -8.69 12.91
C ALA A 471 -9.89 -7.88 13.20
N ALA A 472 -10.66 -7.54 12.17
CA ALA A 472 -11.93 -6.81 12.28
C ALA A 472 -12.90 -7.57 13.21
N PHE A 473 -13.10 -8.85 12.93
CA PHE A 473 -13.95 -9.72 13.76
C PHE A 473 -13.46 -9.77 15.21
N THR A 474 -12.18 -10.12 15.41
CA THR A 474 -11.61 -10.41 16.75
C THR A 474 -11.57 -9.15 17.62
N ILE A 475 -11.10 -8.03 17.05
CA ILE A 475 -10.98 -6.76 17.79
C ILE A 475 -12.38 -6.27 18.17
N CYS A 476 -13.31 -6.23 17.22
CA CYS A 476 -14.68 -5.79 17.49
C CYS A 476 -15.37 -6.69 18.52
N PHE A 477 -15.19 -8.01 18.44
CA PHE A 477 -15.71 -8.98 19.43
C PHE A 477 -15.22 -8.61 20.84
N ILE A 478 -13.91 -8.38 21.01
CA ILE A 478 -13.31 -8.03 22.30
C ILE A 478 -13.83 -6.68 22.78
N VAL A 479 -13.86 -5.67 21.90
CA VAL A 479 -14.30 -4.31 22.22
C VAL A 479 -15.79 -4.33 22.67
N ALA A 480 -16.64 -5.08 21.98
CA ALA A 480 -18.06 -5.24 22.34
C ALA A 480 -18.22 -5.84 23.75
N LEU A 481 -17.47 -6.90 24.07
CA LEU A 481 -17.51 -7.51 25.41
C LEU A 481 -17.02 -6.53 26.48
N LEU A 482 -15.93 -5.80 26.20
CA LEU A 482 -15.38 -4.81 27.14
C LEU A 482 -16.38 -3.69 27.43
N ILE A 483 -17.07 -3.18 26.38
CA ILE A 483 -18.11 -2.14 26.53
C ILE A 483 -19.32 -2.72 27.28
N TYR A 484 -19.76 -3.93 26.92
CA TYR A 484 -20.93 -4.55 27.53
C TYR A 484 -20.76 -4.75 29.04
N TRP A 485 -19.62 -5.31 29.48
CA TRP A 485 -19.38 -5.59 30.91
C TRP A 485 -18.88 -4.36 31.67
N GLY A 486 -18.09 -3.50 31.02
CA GLY A 486 -17.49 -2.33 31.71
C GLY A 486 -18.32 -1.06 31.61
N GLY A 487 -19.37 -1.07 30.80
CA GLY A 487 -20.28 0.09 30.66
C GLY A 487 -19.56 1.37 30.21
N ILE A 488 -20.02 2.51 30.76
CA ILE A 488 -19.50 3.84 30.39
C ILE A 488 -17.99 3.99 30.63
N PRO A 489 -17.42 3.53 31.76
CA PRO A 489 -15.95 3.62 31.97
C PRO A 489 -15.15 2.90 30.89
N ALA A 490 -15.60 1.71 30.49
CA ALA A 490 -14.90 0.95 29.42
C ALA A 490 -15.03 1.66 28.08
N LEU A 491 -16.18 2.20 27.75
CA LEU A 491 -16.41 2.96 26.50
C LEU A 491 -15.43 4.16 26.45
N VAL A 492 -15.35 4.95 27.54
CA VAL A 492 -14.44 6.11 27.62
C VAL A 492 -12.98 5.68 27.48
N ALA A 493 -12.59 4.55 28.11
CA ALA A 493 -11.23 3.99 27.99
C ALA A 493 -10.93 3.58 26.55
N MET A 494 -11.89 2.93 25.85
CA MET A 494 -11.73 2.51 24.45
C MET A 494 -11.63 3.72 23.51
N ILE A 495 -12.40 4.78 23.78
CA ILE A 495 -12.30 6.06 23.04
C ILE A 495 -10.89 6.64 23.21
N GLY A 496 -10.37 6.69 24.44
CA GLY A 496 -9.01 7.16 24.74
C GLY A 496 -7.94 6.35 24.00
N LEU A 497 -8.11 5.04 23.97
CA LEU A 497 -7.20 4.12 23.26
C LEU A 497 -7.23 4.36 21.74
N ALA A 498 -8.42 4.57 21.16
CA ALA A 498 -8.59 4.87 19.74
C ALA A 498 -7.91 6.19 19.38
N ILE A 499 -8.12 7.25 20.15
CA ILE A 499 -7.47 8.56 19.95
C ILE A 499 -5.94 8.40 20.03
N TYR A 500 -5.44 7.69 21.06
CA TYR A 500 -4.00 7.44 21.22
C TYR A 500 -3.43 6.70 19.99
N SER A 501 -4.13 5.68 19.49
CA SER A 501 -3.73 4.91 18.31
C SER A 501 -3.61 5.79 17.06
N LEU A 502 -4.63 6.64 16.81
CA LEU A 502 -4.66 7.57 15.66
C LEU A 502 -3.51 8.59 15.72
N VAL A 503 -3.26 9.15 16.90
CA VAL A 503 -2.16 10.12 17.12
C VAL A 503 -0.80 9.44 16.88
N ARG A 504 -0.60 8.25 17.44
CA ARG A 504 0.64 7.46 17.27
C ARG A 504 0.87 7.11 15.79
N SER A 505 -0.17 6.68 15.10
CA SER A 505 -0.15 6.35 13.67
C SER A 505 0.27 7.57 12.82
N HIS A 506 -0.27 8.75 13.14
CA HIS A 506 0.08 10.00 12.45
C HIS A 506 1.59 10.31 12.56
N PHE A 507 2.18 10.16 13.76
CA PHE A 507 3.62 10.39 13.96
C PHE A 507 4.48 9.34 13.26
N ALA A 508 4.05 8.06 13.29
CA ALA A 508 4.73 6.97 12.57
C ALA A 508 4.73 7.23 11.05
N TYR A 509 3.60 7.68 10.51
CA TYR A 509 3.46 8.04 9.09
C TYR A 509 4.41 9.18 8.69
N LYS A 510 4.51 10.24 9.53
CA LYS A 510 5.46 11.36 9.29
C LYS A 510 6.92 10.88 9.25
N ALA A 511 7.28 9.95 10.14
CA ALA A 511 8.63 9.35 10.16
C ALA A 511 8.90 8.56 8.86
N LYS A 512 7.90 7.82 8.38
CA LYS A 512 7.98 7.06 7.10
C LYS A 512 8.20 8.01 5.93
N LEU A 513 7.45 9.12 5.85
CA LEU A 513 7.60 10.13 4.78
C LEU A 513 9.01 10.72 4.72
N ARG A 514 9.65 10.97 5.88
CA ARG A 514 11.04 11.46 5.92
C ARG A 514 12.01 10.45 5.29
N LYS A 515 11.81 9.16 5.55
CA LYS A 515 12.63 8.09 4.96
C LYS A 515 12.43 7.98 3.45
N GLU A 516 11.19 8.16 2.98
CA GLU A 516 10.86 8.11 1.55
C GLU A 516 11.42 9.31 0.78
N ALA A 517 11.51 10.48 1.40
CA ALA A 517 12.11 11.68 0.79
C ALA A 517 13.60 11.45 0.45
N LEU A 518 14.32 10.72 1.31
CA LEU A 518 15.72 10.33 1.04
C LEU A 518 15.81 9.41 -0.19
N LYS A 519 14.84 8.53 -0.39
CA LYS A 519 14.78 7.65 -1.58
C LYS A 519 14.47 8.43 -2.87
N GLU A 520 13.70 9.52 -2.78
CA GLU A 520 13.39 10.37 -3.94
C GLU A 520 14.63 11.11 -4.47
N GLU A 521 15.58 11.42 -3.61
CA GLU A 521 16.84 12.06 -3.99
C GLU A 521 17.66 11.16 -4.95
N VAL A 522 17.75 9.86 -4.63
CA VAL A 522 18.37 8.85 -5.51
C VAL A 522 17.62 8.77 -6.85
N ASN A 523 16.30 8.79 -6.82
CA ASN A 523 15.48 8.77 -8.03
C ASN A 523 15.64 10.02 -8.89
N SER A 524 16.00 11.17 -8.30
CA SER A 524 16.28 12.40 -9.05
C SER A 524 17.56 12.26 -9.88
N THR A 525 18.59 11.63 -9.32
CA THR A 525 19.86 11.37 -10.03
C THR A 525 19.63 10.40 -11.20
N VAL A 526 18.83 9.33 -11.00
CA VAL A 526 18.42 8.41 -12.07
C VAL A 526 17.75 9.19 -13.22
N SER A 527 16.86 10.14 -12.87
CA SER A 527 16.15 10.96 -13.86
C SER A 527 17.12 11.88 -14.63
N LYS A 528 18.09 12.47 -13.95
CA LYS A 528 19.12 13.32 -14.59
C LYS A 528 20.00 12.49 -15.52
N LEU A 529 20.49 11.34 -15.08
CA LEU A 529 21.31 10.41 -15.88
C LEU A 529 20.59 9.97 -17.15
N ARG A 530 19.30 9.63 -17.07
CA ARG A 530 18.49 9.23 -18.24
C ARG A 530 18.29 10.36 -19.25
N LYS A 531 18.40 11.62 -18.82
CA LYS A 531 18.19 12.79 -19.68
C LYS A 531 19.50 13.33 -20.26
N ALA A 532 20.66 12.84 -19.78
CA ALA A 532 21.96 13.25 -20.27
C ALA A 532 22.04 12.99 -21.79
N THR A 533 22.46 14.00 -22.54
CA THR A 533 22.46 13.97 -24.01
C THR A 533 23.78 13.49 -24.60
N ASP A 534 24.84 13.48 -23.81
CA ASP A 534 26.13 12.97 -24.26
C ASP A 534 26.89 12.27 -23.11
N THR A 535 27.90 11.47 -23.47
CA THR A 535 28.73 10.67 -22.55
C THR A 535 29.47 11.55 -21.52
N ARG A 536 29.92 12.76 -21.90
CA ARG A 536 30.64 13.65 -20.98
C ARG A 536 29.74 14.16 -19.85
N GLU A 537 28.52 14.57 -20.20
CA GLU A 537 27.51 14.99 -19.23
C GLU A 537 27.15 13.83 -18.29
N ALA A 538 26.91 12.64 -18.86
CA ALA A 538 26.59 11.43 -18.10
C ALA A 538 27.72 11.07 -17.12
N LEU A 539 28.99 11.12 -17.58
CA LEU A 539 30.16 10.81 -16.75
C LEU A 539 30.35 11.84 -15.62
N ALA A 540 30.12 13.12 -15.90
CA ALA A 540 30.24 14.20 -14.89
C ALA A 540 29.18 13.97 -13.77
N LEU A 541 27.92 13.73 -14.13
CA LEU A 541 26.84 13.43 -13.18
C LEU A 541 27.13 12.16 -12.38
N PHE A 542 27.68 11.14 -13.04
CA PHE A 542 28.00 9.85 -12.42
C PHE A 542 29.16 9.99 -11.41
N ARG A 543 30.18 10.78 -11.74
CA ARG A 543 31.32 11.11 -10.85
C ARG A 543 30.83 11.91 -9.63
N GLU A 544 29.97 12.90 -9.86
CA GLU A 544 29.40 13.74 -8.78
C GLU A 544 28.59 12.85 -7.81
N HIS A 545 27.70 12.03 -8.33
CA HIS A 545 26.88 11.09 -7.53
C HIS A 545 27.78 10.15 -6.71
N SER A 546 28.77 9.52 -7.34
CA SER A 546 29.68 8.61 -6.66
C SER A 546 30.43 9.30 -5.51
N ARG A 547 30.90 10.55 -5.74
CA ARG A 547 31.62 11.33 -4.74
C ARG A 547 30.73 11.62 -3.52
N GLU A 548 29.48 12.05 -3.75
CA GLU A 548 28.52 12.38 -2.70
C GLU A 548 28.17 11.13 -1.87
N GLU A 549 27.93 10.00 -2.53
CA GLU A 549 27.56 8.75 -1.85
C GLU A 549 28.74 8.21 -1.02
N LEU A 550 29.94 8.12 -1.59
CA LEU A 550 31.11 7.60 -0.86
C LEU A 550 31.48 8.49 0.34
N GLN A 551 31.38 9.82 0.20
CA GLN A 551 31.53 10.75 1.31
C GLN A 551 30.51 10.47 2.40
N SER A 552 29.22 10.40 2.04
CA SER A 552 28.12 10.13 2.96
C SER A 552 28.30 8.78 3.70
N ASP A 553 28.79 7.75 3.00
CA ASP A 553 29.05 6.43 3.57
C ASP A 553 30.16 6.48 4.64
N LEU A 554 31.25 7.23 4.38
CA LEU A 554 32.36 7.38 5.33
C LEU A 554 31.97 8.25 6.53
N ASP A 555 31.23 9.35 6.32
CA ASP A 555 30.73 10.19 7.42
C ASP A 555 29.77 9.40 8.32
N PHE A 556 28.86 8.63 7.72
CA PHE A 556 27.96 7.71 8.45
C PHE A 556 28.78 6.69 9.26
N THR A 557 29.78 6.09 8.60
CA THR A 557 30.65 5.06 9.25
C THR A 557 31.36 5.66 10.46
N ALA A 558 31.94 6.85 10.34
CA ALA A 558 32.66 7.53 11.43
C ALA A 558 31.73 7.78 12.63
N GLU A 559 30.51 8.25 12.35
CA GLU A 559 29.49 8.52 13.38
C GLU A 559 29.06 7.23 14.10
N VAL A 560 28.70 6.20 13.30
CA VAL A 560 28.10 4.97 13.82
C VAL A 560 29.16 4.10 14.52
N PHE A 561 30.40 4.08 14.01
CA PHE A 561 31.54 3.43 14.67
C PHE A 561 31.76 4.03 16.07
N GLY A 562 31.82 5.36 16.16
CA GLY A 562 31.96 6.06 17.45
C GLY A 562 30.84 5.73 18.43
N LYS A 563 29.60 5.73 17.95
CA LYS A 563 28.42 5.37 18.78
C LYS A 563 28.47 3.92 19.24
N ALA A 564 28.91 2.99 18.38
CA ALA A 564 29.04 1.57 18.74
C ALA A 564 30.08 1.37 19.85
N VAL A 565 31.27 1.97 19.67
CA VAL A 565 32.37 1.87 20.65
C VAL A 565 31.95 2.52 21.99
N ASN A 566 31.45 3.74 21.96
CA ASN A 566 30.97 4.44 23.16
C ASN A 566 29.83 3.70 23.85
N GLY A 567 28.86 3.20 23.09
CA GLY A 567 27.74 2.42 23.59
C GLY A 567 28.21 1.17 24.33
N PHE A 568 29.18 0.48 23.77
CA PHE A 568 29.74 -0.75 24.39
C PHE A 568 30.56 -0.43 25.66
N MET A 569 31.44 0.59 25.58
CA MET A 569 32.30 0.96 26.74
C MET A 569 31.48 1.44 27.93
N ASN A 570 30.31 2.06 27.69
CA ASN A 570 29.39 2.56 28.72
C ASN A 570 28.23 1.59 29.00
N GLU A 571 28.28 0.36 28.48
CA GLU A 571 27.26 -0.69 28.63
C GLU A 571 25.85 -0.23 28.28
N ASN A 572 25.74 0.66 27.25
CA ASN A 572 24.49 1.25 26.80
C ASN A 572 23.86 0.43 25.66
N LEU A 573 23.07 -0.58 26.05
CA LEU A 573 22.35 -1.48 25.14
C LEU A 573 21.43 -0.74 24.16
N ARG A 574 20.79 0.34 24.62
CA ARG A 574 19.86 1.14 23.80
C ARG A 574 20.61 1.81 22.63
N GLU A 575 21.82 2.27 22.87
CA GLU A 575 22.67 2.91 21.83
C GLU A 575 23.07 1.87 20.77
N LEU A 576 23.50 0.66 21.19
CA LEU A 576 23.89 -0.42 20.28
C LEU A 576 22.72 -0.87 19.40
N ARG A 577 21.51 -0.95 19.96
CA ARG A 577 20.30 -1.27 19.18
C ARG A 577 20.00 -0.19 18.12
N LYS A 578 20.21 1.10 18.43
CA LYS A 578 20.06 2.19 17.45
C LYS A 578 21.10 2.09 16.35
N VAL A 579 22.36 1.77 16.70
CA VAL A 579 23.45 1.54 15.74
C VAL A 579 23.07 0.44 14.74
N LEU A 580 22.60 -0.72 15.24
CA LEU A 580 22.22 -1.85 14.38
C LEU A 580 21.05 -1.50 13.46
N THR A 581 20.07 -0.74 13.96
CA THR A 581 18.93 -0.25 13.13
C THR A 581 19.45 0.68 12.02
N ALA A 582 20.32 1.64 12.35
CA ALA A 582 20.89 2.58 11.37
C ALA A 582 21.71 1.86 10.31
N VAL A 583 22.47 0.84 10.70
CA VAL A 583 23.29 0.02 9.77
C VAL A 583 22.37 -0.76 8.81
N GLU A 584 21.28 -1.33 9.29
CA GLU A 584 20.34 -2.05 8.42
C GLU A 584 19.63 -1.11 7.43
N GLU A 585 19.29 0.10 7.86
CA GLU A 585 18.74 1.14 6.96
C GLU A 585 19.75 1.55 5.88
N LYS A 586 21.02 1.75 6.26
CA LYS A 586 22.10 2.13 5.32
C LYS A 586 22.38 1.02 4.30
N LYS A 587 22.29 -0.24 4.71
CA LYS A 587 22.43 -1.41 3.83
C LYS A 587 21.37 -1.41 2.71
N ILE A 588 20.13 -1.03 3.05
CA ILE A 588 19.04 -0.89 2.05
C ILE A 588 19.37 0.23 1.06
N HIS A 589 19.88 1.36 1.55
CA HIS A 589 20.32 2.48 0.72
C HIS A 589 21.41 2.08 -0.28
N LEU A 590 22.44 1.32 0.18
CA LEU A 590 23.54 0.86 -0.67
C LEU A 590 23.07 0.02 -1.87
N LYS A 591 22.00 -0.79 -1.70
CA LYS A 591 21.41 -1.55 -2.80
C LYS A 591 20.80 -0.63 -3.87
N GLN A 592 20.24 0.51 -3.45
CA GLN A 592 19.67 1.51 -4.38
C GLN A 592 20.78 2.23 -5.14
N VAL A 593 21.88 2.56 -4.49
CA VAL A 593 23.07 3.20 -5.11
C VAL A 593 23.66 2.29 -6.20
N LYS A 594 23.73 0.98 -5.97
CA LYS A 594 24.20 0.01 -7.00
C LYS A 594 23.33 0.06 -8.25
N ARG A 595 22.03 0.29 -8.11
CA ARG A 595 21.09 0.42 -9.24
C ARG A 595 21.37 1.69 -10.06
N VAL A 596 21.69 2.81 -9.41
CA VAL A 596 22.10 4.07 -10.09
C VAL A 596 23.37 3.81 -10.90
N GLY A 597 24.30 3.05 -10.33
CA GLY A 597 25.56 2.66 -11.00
C GLY A 597 25.32 1.89 -12.29
N THR A 598 24.43 0.92 -12.27
CA THR A 598 24.08 0.14 -13.49
C THR A 598 23.57 1.08 -14.59
N LEU A 599 22.68 2.00 -14.25
CA LEU A 599 22.15 3.00 -15.21
C LEU A 599 23.24 3.97 -15.67
N GLY A 600 24.11 4.42 -14.77
CA GLY A 600 25.21 5.31 -15.11
C GLY A 600 26.15 4.69 -16.15
N VAL A 601 26.52 3.42 -15.93
CA VAL A 601 27.41 2.69 -16.84
C VAL A 601 26.77 2.52 -18.22
N THR A 602 25.44 2.27 -18.30
CA THR A 602 24.76 2.11 -19.61
C THR A 602 24.65 3.39 -20.43
N GLN A 603 24.91 4.56 -19.82
CA GLN A 603 24.87 5.86 -20.52
C GLN A 603 26.26 6.28 -21.04
N LEU A 604 27.31 5.50 -20.76
CA LEU A 604 28.69 5.81 -21.15
C LEU A 604 29.09 5.05 -22.41
N ASP A 605 30.02 5.60 -23.18
CA ASP A 605 30.65 4.90 -24.31
C ASP A 605 31.35 3.63 -23.81
N HIS A 606 31.41 2.61 -24.66
CA HIS A 606 31.84 1.24 -24.29
C HIS A 606 33.19 1.22 -23.53
N ASP A 607 34.20 1.90 -24.03
CA ASP A 607 35.57 1.88 -23.43
C ASP A 607 35.56 2.56 -22.06
N ILE A 608 34.89 3.70 -21.94
CA ILE A 608 34.75 4.46 -20.69
C ILE A 608 33.91 3.64 -19.70
N ALA A 609 32.86 3.00 -20.17
CA ALA A 609 31.96 2.17 -19.35
C ALA A 609 32.72 1.00 -18.70
N VAL A 610 33.59 0.31 -19.47
CA VAL A 610 34.38 -0.81 -18.95
C VAL A 610 35.41 -0.32 -17.92
N GLU A 611 36.19 0.73 -18.22
CA GLU A 611 37.22 1.25 -17.31
C GLU A 611 36.62 1.87 -16.05
N LYS A 612 35.77 2.86 -16.22
CA LYS A 612 35.23 3.64 -15.08
C LYS A 612 34.18 2.84 -14.29
N GLY A 613 33.37 2.02 -14.97
CA GLY A 613 32.42 1.12 -14.34
C GLY A 613 33.07 0.16 -13.33
N LEU A 614 34.23 -0.41 -13.70
CA LEU A 614 35.00 -1.29 -12.80
C LEU A 614 35.33 -0.57 -11.47
N TYR A 615 35.88 0.64 -11.54
CA TYR A 615 36.23 1.41 -10.34
C TYR A 615 34.99 1.81 -9.53
N TYR A 616 33.89 2.16 -10.19
CA TYR A 616 32.62 2.47 -9.51
C TYR A 616 32.12 1.26 -8.69
N TYR A 617 32.06 0.07 -9.32
CA TYR A 617 31.58 -1.14 -8.65
C TYR A 617 32.52 -1.53 -7.49
N GLN A 618 33.84 -1.44 -7.67
CA GLN A 618 34.82 -1.71 -6.59
C GLN A 618 34.63 -0.74 -5.42
N GLY A 619 34.40 0.56 -5.70
CA GLY A 619 34.14 1.56 -4.67
C GLY A 619 32.90 1.22 -3.83
N ASN A 620 31.80 0.86 -4.50
CA ASN A 620 30.55 0.47 -3.84
C ASN A 620 30.69 -0.85 -3.04
N ASP A 621 31.51 -1.78 -3.52
CA ASP A 621 31.75 -3.03 -2.81
C ASP A 621 32.56 -2.75 -1.52
N PHE A 622 33.60 -1.91 -1.58
CA PHE A 622 34.34 -1.51 -0.38
C PHE A 622 33.42 -0.74 0.60
N ALA A 623 32.59 0.17 0.12
CA ALA A 623 31.61 0.88 0.96
C ALA A 623 30.66 -0.13 1.65
N SER A 624 30.20 -1.13 0.93
CA SER A 624 29.34 -2.19 1.47
C SER A 624 30.06 -2.98 2.56
N GLU A 625 31.34 -3.37 2.33
CA GLU A 625 32.14 -4.13 3.30
C GLU A 625 32.41 -3.31 4.57
N ILE A 626 32.64 -1.99 4.43
CA ILE A 626 32.78 -1.09 5.59
C ILE A 626 31.51 -1.15 6.46
N ILE A 627 30.33 -1.00 5.84
CA ILE A 627 29.04 -1.03 6.57
C ILE A 627 28.81 -2.43 7.21
N PHE A 628 29.15 -3.49 6.50
CA PHE A 628 29.05 -4.86 7.06
C PHE A 628 30.02 -5.08 8.22
N SER A 629 31.23 -4.46 8.18
CA SER A 629 32.18 -4.51 9.29
C SER A 629 31.61 -3.83 10.55
N ILE A 630 30.90 -2.70 10.39
CA ILE A 630 30.22 -2.04 11.53
C ILE A 630 29.15 -2.97 12.12
N ARG A 631 28.39 -3.71 11.29
CA ARG A 631 27.42 -4.69 11.80
C ARG A 631 28.12 -5.79 12.59
N ARG A 632 29.18 -6.41 12.01
CA ARG A 632 29.96 -7.48 12.65
C ARG A 632 30.66 -7.00 13.93
N LEU A 633 30.92 -5.70 14.03
CA LEU A 633 31.45 -5.06 15.25
C LEU A 633 30.34 -4.93 16.31
N ALA A 634 29.21 -4.34 15.97
CA ALA A 634 28.16 -3.94 16.91
C ALA A 634 27.28 -5.11 17.39
N GLU A 635 27.06 -6.13 16.55
CA GLU A 635 26.20 -7.28 16.90
C GLU A 635 26.77 -8.09 18.08
N PRO A 636 28.07 -8.52 18.07
CA PRO A 636 28.66 -9.20 19.24
C PRO A 636 28.75 -8.28 20.47
N MET A 637 29.00 -6.98 20.30
CA MET A 637 28.98 -6.00 21.41
C MET A 637 27.60 -5.98 22.10
N LYS A 638 26.52 -5.89 21.30
CA LYS A 638 25.14 -5.91 21.78
C LYS A 638 24.86 -7.22 22.53
N ASP A 639 25.23 -8.36 21.93
CA ASP A 639 24.99 -9.69 22.53
C ASP A 639 25.75 -9.87 23.81
N HIS A 640 26.96 -9.30 23.92
CA HIS A 640 27.79 -9.34 25.14
C HIS A 640 27.07 -8.65 26.30
N ILE A 641 26.49 -7.46 26.07
CA ILE A 641 25.75 -6.71 27.11
C ILE A 641 24.41 -7.39 27.41
N ASP A 642 23.66 -7.81 26.36
CA ASP A 642 22.35 -8.47 26.49
C ASP A 642 22.46 -9.76 27.39
N ASN A 643 23.59 -10.46 27.29
CA ASN A 643 23.88 -11.66 28.11
C ASN A 643 24.53 -11.36 29.48
N ASN A 644 24.67 -10.07 29.81
CA ASN A 644 25.23 -9.60 31.09
C ASN A 644 26.63 -10.17 31.36
N PHE A 645 27.49 -10.28 30.31
CA PHE A 645 28.88 -10.71 30.47
C PHE A 645 29.73 -9.56 31.06
N SER A 646 30.85 -9.90 31.71
CA SER A 646 31.73 -8.93 32.36
C SER A 646 32.19 -7.82 31.37
N PRO A 647 32.28 -6.56 31.81
CA PRO A 647 32.74 -5.47 30.94
C PRO A 647 34.22 -5.58 30.61
N LEU A 648 34.66 -4.79 29.61
CA LEU A 648 36.08 -4.64 29.28
C LEU A 648 36.85 -4.10 30.50
N SER A 649 38.07 -4.57 30.69
CA SER A 649 38.99 -4.04 31.73
C SER A 649 39.34 -2.58 31.41
N PRO A 650 39.70 -1.78 32.43
CA PRO A 650 40.09 -0.37 32.18
C PRO A 650 41.21 -0.22 31.13
N VAL A 651 42.16 -1.17 31.11
CA VAL A 651 43.26 -1.18 30.13
C VAL A 651 42.73 -1.37 28.68
N GLN A 652 41.82 -2.36 28.50
CA GLN A 652 41.22 -2.62 27.19
C GLN A 652 40.39 -1.43 26.72
N LYS A 653 39.66 -0.78 27.63
CA LYS A 653 38.85 0.44 27.30
C LYS A 653 39.77 1.59 26.86
N ASP A 654 40.86 1.88 27.57
CA ASP A 654 41.80 2.94 27.26
C ASP A 654 42.55 2.68 25.94
N ASP A 655 43.08 1.46 25.79
CA ASP A 655 43.84 1.04 24.60
C ASP A 655 43.00 1.17 23.32
N PHE A 656 41.77 0.57 23.33
CA PHE A 656 40.91 0.59 22.16
C PHE A 656 40.29 1.99 21.93
N GLY A 657 40.00 2.71 23.03
CA GLY A 657 39.46 4.08 22.96
C GLY A 657 40.36 5.03 22.16
N LYS A 658 41.63 5.04 22.47
CA LYS A 658 42.64 5.89 21.79
C LYS A 658 42.71 5.59 20.29
N VAL A 659 42.74 4.30 19.92
CA VAL A 659 42.80 3.90 18.50
C VAL A 659 41.47 4.19 17.80
N SER A 660 40.36 4.04 18.49
CA SER A 660 39.02 4.31 17.91
C SER A 660 38.85 5.78 17.52
N GLU A 661 39.38 6.72 18.34
CA GLU A 661 39.37 8.17 18.01
C GLU A 661 40.18 8.46 16.75
N GLN A 662 41.36 7.82 16.62
CA GLN A 662 42.20 7.96 15.44
C GLN A 662 41.49 7.41 14.17
N ILE A 663 40.80 6.26 14.30
CA ILE A 663 40.02 5.67 13.20
C ILE A 663 38.91 6.63 12.76
N ILE A 664 38.18 7.24 13.70
CA ILE A 664 37.11 8.21 13.41
C ILE A 664 37.72 9.42 12.65
N SER A 665 38.88 9.93 13.09
CA SER A 665 39.57 11.02 12.41
C SER A 665 39.98 10.63 10.99
N PHE A 666 40.59 9.46 10.82
CA PHE A 666 40.99 8.89 9.52
C PHE A 666 39.80 8.80 8.56
N LEU A 667 38.65 8.27 9.01
CA LEU A 667 37.44 8.16 8.21
C LEU A 667 36.94 9.53 7.74
N ARG A 668 36.93 10.55 8.64
CA ARG A 668 36.50 11.91 8.33
C ARG A 668 37.48 12.61 7.35
N ASN A 669 38.78 12.35 7.49
CA ASN A 669 39.80 12.87 6.59
C ASN A 669 39.63 12.30 5.19
N CYS A 670 39.39 10.99 5.08
CA CYS A 670 39.07 10.32 3.80
C CYS A 670 37.79 10.88 3.17
N ALA A 671 36.71 11.05 3.97
CA ALA A 671 35.44 11.64 3.51
C ALA A 671 35.65 13.04 2.97
N THR A 672 36.45 13.86 3.67
CA THR A 672 36.76 15.25 3.27
C THR A 672 37.55 15.31 1.96
N MET A 673 38.54 14.41 1.79
CA MET A 673 39.33 14.30 0.56
C MET A 673 38.45 13.95 -0.64
N ILE A 674 37.57 12.98 -0.47
CA ILE A 674 36.61 12.57 -1.54
C ILE A 674 35.67 13.74 -1.86
N ARG A 675 35.11 14.41 -0.85
CA ARG A 675 34.18 15.55 -1.04
C ARG A 675 34.80 16.67 -1.86
N LYS A 676 36.04 17.06 -1.52
CA LYS A 676 36.73 18.14 -2.19
C LYS A 676 37.22 17.75 -3.59
N ASN A 677 37.25 16.48 -3.91
CA ASN A 677 37.84 15.89 -5.12
C ASN A 677 39.31 16.33 -5.26
N ASP A 678 40.00 16.50 -4.13
CA ASP A 678 41.39 16.94 -4.06
C ASP A 678 42.19 15.87 -3.30
N TYR A 679 43.08 15.20 -4.01
CA TYR A 679 43.85 14.07 -3.50
C TYR A 679 45.28 14.51 -3.08
N ILE A 680 45.47 15.79 -2.77
CA ILE A 680 46.70 16.29 -2.11
C ILE A 680 46.71 15.67 -0.69
N GLY A 681 47.85 15.07 -0.29
CA GLY A 681 47.93 14.35 0.98
C GLY A 681 47.44 12.90 0.95
N PHE A 682 47.15 12.36 -0.25
CA PHE A 682 46.69 10.97 -0.41
C PHE A 682 47.68 9.96 0.19
N GLU A 683 49.00 10.14 -0.07
CA GLU A 683 50.00 9.19 0.41
C GLU A 683 50.13 9.23 1.94
N GLU A 684 49.90 10.41 2.54
CA GLU A 684 49.88 10.59 4.00
C GLU A 684 48.72 9.80 4.64
N LEU A 685 47.53 9.87 4.05
CA LEU A 685 46.37 9.10 4.53
C LEU A 685 46.57 7.58 4.37
N ILE A 686 47.23 7.16 3.29
CA ILE A 686 47.59 5.74 3.12
C ILE A 686 48.61 5.31 4.19
N ALA A 687 49.60 6.12 4.49
CA ALA A 687 50.58 5.88 5.55
C ALA A 687 49.90 5.84 6.93
N GLU A 688 48.95 6.74 7.18
CA GLU A 688 48.11 6.74 8.40
C GLU A 688 47.37 5.41 8.56
N SER A 689 46.75 4.89 7.46
CA SER A 689 46.04 3.60 7.50
C SER A 689 46.98 2.45 7.89
N ILE A 690 48.24 2.45 7.40
CA ILE A 690 49.25 1.43 7.75
C ILE A 690 49.59 1.52 9.25
N THR A 691 49.76 2.75 9.76
CA THR A 691 50.04 3.01 11.17
C THR A 691 48.91 2.48 12.06
N LEU A 692 47.64 2.77 11.70
CA LEU A 692 46.47 2.27 12.42
C LEU A 692 46.40 0.74 12.40
N MET A 693 46.70 0.11 11.26
CA MET A 693 46.72 -1.35 11.12
C MET A 693 47.80 -1.97 12.06
N ASN A 694 48.96 -1.32 12.17
CA ASN A 694 50.05 -1.80 13.06
C ASN A 694 49.64 -1.65 14.54
N GLN A 695 48.98 -0.54 14.90
CA GLN A 695 48.47 -0.31 16.26
C GLN A 695 47.43 -1.38 16.62
N LEU A 696 46.44 -1.63 15.76
CA LEU A 696 45.41 -2.65 15.95
C LEU A 696 46.01 -4.06 16.07
N THR A 697 47.05 -4.35 15.26
CA THR A 697 47.79 -5.62 15.32
C THR A 697 48.51 -5.78 16.70
N ALA A 698 49.05 -4.69 17.21
CA ALA A 698 49.69 -4.69 18.56
C ALA A 698 48.65 -4.96 19.65
N LEU A 699 47.46 -4.35 19.58
CA LEU A 699 46.34 -4.63 20.50
C LEU A 699 45.92 -6.12 20.47
N LYS A 700 45.81 -6.68 19.26
CA LYS A 700 45.48 -8.08 19.02
C LYS A 700 46.53 -9.02 19.70
N LYS A 701 47.82 -8.74 19.47
CA LYS A 701 48.92 -9.48 20.08
C LYS A 701 48.91 -9.35 21.61
N GLY A 702 48.64 -8.17 22.15
CA GLY A 702 48.49 -7.92 23.58
C GLY A 702 47.40 -8.77 24.22
N GLU A 703 46.24 -8.82 23.56
CA GLU A 703 45.10 -9.62 24.05
C GLU A 703 45.39 -11.11 24.00
N LEU A 704 46.08 -11.61 22.97
CA LEU A 704 46.48 -13.01 22.88
C LEU A 704 47.42 -13.39 24.04
N LYS A 705 48.33 -12.50 24.45
CA LYS A 705 49.19 -12.68 25.62
C LYS A 705 48.37 -12.72 26.92
N ARG A 706 47.31 -11.88 27.05
CA ARG A 706 46.40 -11.90 28.22
C ARG A 706 45.67 -13.25 28.32
N ILE A 707 45.19 -13.78 27.20
CA ILE A 707 44.54 -15.10 27.14
C ILE A 707 45.52 -16.20 27.59
N GLN A 708 46.75 -16.18 27.07
CA GLN A 708 47.79 -17.16 27.40
C GLN A 708 48.12 -17.13 28.91
N GLY A 709 48.15 -15.92 29.51
CA GLY A 709 48.40 -15.73 30.95
C GLY A 709 47.18 -16.04 31.85
N GLN A 710 46.08 -16.54 31.29
CA GLN A 710 44.82 -16.86 31.99
C GLN A 710 44.27 -15.68 32.81
N SER A 711 44.54 -14.46 32.38
CA SER A 711 44.10 -13.24 33.07
C SER A 711 42.83 -12.66 32.39
N GLY A 712 41.65 -13.09 32.83
CA GLY A 712 40.39 -12.52 32.39
C GLY A 712 39.37 -13.53 31.83
N SER A 713 38.20 -13.02 31.51
CA SER A 713 37.10 -13.81 30.96
C SER A 713 37.31 -14.08 29.46
N THR A 714 37.17 -15.34 29.07
CA THR A 714 37.22 -15.73 27.62
C THR A 714 36.18 -14.98 26.80
N LYS A 715 35.00 -14.71 27.36
CA LYS A 715 33.92 -13.96 26.64
C LYS A 715 34.35 -12.52 26.36
N VAL A 716 35.02 -11.87 27.32
CA VAL A 716 35.57 -10.51 27.17
C VAL A 716 36.64 -10.49 26.09
N SER A 717 37.57 -11.44 26.12
CA SER A 717 38.63 -11.52 25.11
C SER A 717 38.09 -11.78 23.72
N MET A 718 37.07 -12.61 23.60
CA MET A 718 36.43 -12.90 22.28
C MET A 718 35.80 -11.63 21.66
N VAL A 719 35.00 -10.87 22.44
CA VAL A 719 34.38 -9.64 21.92
C VAL A 719 35.46 -8.58 21.61
N TYR A 720 36.49 -8.47 22.44
CA TYR A 720 37.59 -7.52 22.21
C TYR A 720 38.38 -7.87 20.94
N LEU A 721 38.71 -9.13 20.70
CA LEU A 721 39.40 -9.58 19.48
C LEU A 721 38.53 -9.33 18.23
N ASN A 722 37.22 -9.54 18.36
CA ASN A 722 36.28 -9.19 17.27
C ASN A 722 36.28 -7.68 16.99
N MET A 723 36.26 -6.86 18.06
CA MET A 723 36.31 -5.38 17.91
C MET A 723 37.58 -4.95 17.15
N VAL A 724 38.72 -5.49 17.53
CA VAL A 724 40.01 -5.18 16.89
C VAL A 724 40.00 -5.64 15.43
N GLN A 725 39.49 -6.84 15.15
CA GLN A 725 39.42 -7.39 13.79
C GLN A 725 38.54 -6.55 12.87
N GLU A 726 37.34 -6.20 13.33
CA GLU A 726 36.41 -5.41 12.49
C GLU A 726 36.90 -3.95 12.33
N ALA A 727 37.58 -3.40 13.33
CA ALA A 727 38.26 -2.10 13.19
C ALA A 727 39.36 -2.16 12.11
N GLN A 728 40.14 -3.26 12.05
CA GLN A 728 41.13 -3.49 10.98
C GLN A 728 40.45 -3.54 9.60
N ASN A 729 39.31 -4.24 9.50
CA ASN A 729 38.52 -4.34 8.27
C ASN A 729 38.04 -2.95 7.80
N VAL A 730 37.51 -2.14 8.72
CA VAL A 730 37.05 -0.75 8.42
C VAL A 730 38.21 0.08 7.86
N VAL A 731 39.38 0.08 8.50
CA VAL A 731 40.55 0.84 8.07
C VAL A 731 41.03 0.36 6.68
N SER A 732 41.17 -0.94 6.51
CA SER A 732 41.66 -1.55 5.26
C SER A 732 40.74 -1.27 4.08
N PHE A 733 39.43 -1.47 4.25
CA PHE A 733 38.44 -1.23 3.19
C PHE A 733 38.34 0.26 2.87
N THR A 734 38.49 1.15 3.87
CA THR A 734 38.49 2.61 3.65
C THR A 734 39.72 3.04 2.82
N ALA A 735 40.90 2.51 3.13
CA ALA A 735 42.11 2.80 2.34
C ALA A 735 41.95 2.34 0.89
N ASN A 736 41.36 1.15 0.68
CA ASN A 736 41.13 0.64 -0.68
C ASN A 736 40.02 1.43 -1.41
N LEU A 737 38.95 1.84 -0.71
CA LEU A 737 37.93 2.73 -1.26
C LEU A 737 38.51 4.05 -1.73
N LEU A 738 39.40 4.66 -0.94
CA LEU A 738 40.08 5.92 -1.29
C LEU A 738 40.94 5.75 -2.56
N LYS A 739 41.70 4.64 -2.70
CA LYS A 739 42.48 4.31 -3.89
C LYS A 739 41.61 4.22 -5.14
N VAL A 740 40.50 3.55 -5.03
CA VAL A 740 39.57 3.30 -6.16
C VAL A 740 38.81 4.60 -6.50
N SER A 741 38.40 5.39 -5.50
CA SER A 741 37.73 6.68 -5.70
C SER A 741 38.66 7.63 -6.49
N ARG A 742 39.95 7.71 -6.12
CA ARG A 742 40.95 8.51 -6.84
C ARG A 742 41.03 8.10 -8.33
N LYS A 743 41.05 6.79 -8.63
CA LYS A 743 41.11 6.28 -10.02
C LYS A 743 39.83 6.60 -10.79
N PHE A 744 38.64 6.50 -10.14
CA PHE A 744 37.35 6.81 -10.76
C PHE A 744 37.25 8.30 -11.10
N GLN A 745 37.72 9.17 -10.22
CA GLN A 745 37.62 10.64 -10.38
C GLN A 745 38.64 11.20 -11.36
N LYS A 746 39.78 10.55 -11.58
CA LYS A 746 40.80 10.99 -12.58
C LYS A 746 40.21 11.02 -13.98
N GLU A 747 40.67 11.96 -14.81
CA GLU A 747 40.32 12.09 -16.22
C GLU A 747 40.78 10.90 -17.04
#